data_3643e9b1eab742bb047091b4831989f5
#
_entry.id   3643e9b1eab742bb047091b4831989f5
#
_cell.length_a   1.000
_cell.length_b   1.000
_cell.length_c   1.000
_cell.angle_alpha   90.00
_cell.angle_beta   90.00
_cell.angle_gamma   90.00
#
_symmetry.space_group_name_H-M   'P 1'
#
loop_
_entity.id
_entity.type
_entity.pdbx_description
1 polymer ?
#
loop_
_entity_poly.entity_id
_entity_poly.type
_entity_poly.pdbx_seq_one_letter_code
_entity_poly.pdbx_strand_id
1 'polypeptide(L)'
;MLDFSSLEILSRSFVAEGDTLFDRRSFIRGAAAAGILPFGLGRNSGGDQSGIKIPDNPLQIIREKRFDTLVAIVRAQVDALFCGRQGDNACQIAREILCYVSYLPKRIQHGTNVALMWLDAYAMKQSHRRLHKMSPQRLREVLNQGEYPRTRMSPPLVLWEDDHLLHLAASGIMMLGRMVIHSRAPARAYIGLGWSEICEQAKHLVTVDKPPLADLSQHYDVCIIGSGAGGATAANRLTAEGKRVLILDLGDFVAPDALIQKIPQPDGSIKLAPPRSDEVLYTLYKDAGGQIAGGLGKVNSKWDLVVPAMRKKIPAKQSINICQAKVFGGGPYVNNAIHLAIPEEVYNEKWIGRQPAQVPYQQLSELMTSIKHELGVNTTVTESQTSDRSERFREGCLALGEEVQPLPVAMRKECLGCGSDNSVDSFGDHIGGIHPYSPGGANSFLVQAMHNPEPAQVSYRTTANRLRITRDDAGSLRVSGVDVHRVEDSGCHTNTTICANEFVVAGGVGATTKLLSQSMNSAGLRNQHLGKRLTANVGTAVYAMYDKPIWPAGSGRPEPGVTQCFLVDRRMIEQDGQMVEEPALENWFHFPGTVALALTGWFKEFACVMRKFNHLSMSGIVVPTEVRCGNYVDSCGKFHLELDCNEFEMILRGMRRIARIYFAAAKPDDGVTLHLPTKSLLMRGGCPLRIRTMADFEWALCVIRKRGPEFINLLSTHPQGGASLGDVVDPATFQVKTDCGETIENLTVSDAALFPAGCEINPQLTVKALSTLAAHQVGKRCNQYAA
;
A
#
# COMPACT_ATOMS: atom_id res chain seq x y z
N MET A 1 -32.57 10.77 14.81
CA MET A 1 -33.31 9.63 15.39
C MET A 1 -33.75 8.77 14.23
N LEU A 2 -33.14 7.60 14.05
CA LEU A 2 -33.58 6.61 13.07
C LEU A 2 -34.79 5.88 13.70
N ASP A 3 -35.86 5.78 12.94
CA ASP A 3 -37.03 5.01 13.32
C ASP A 3 -36.66 3.52 13.44
N PHE A 4 -36.69 3.02 14.66
CA PHE A 4 -36.37 1.63 14.99
C PHE A 4 -37.43 0.64 14.45
N SER A 5 -38.58 1.10 13.97
CA SER A 5 -39.65 0.26 13.43
C SER A 5 -39.22 -0.47 12.14
N SER A 6 -38.43 0.16 11.30
CA SER A 6 -37.88 -0.46 10.07
C SER A 6 -36.89 -1.57 10.33
N LEU A 7 -36.30 -1.57 11.51
CA LEU A 7 -35.38 -2.61 11.95
C LEU A 7 -36.12 -3.81 12.58
N GLU A 8 -37.36 -3.63 12.97
CA GLU A 8 -38.20 -4.68 13.57
C GLU A 8 -38.75 -5.68 12.54
N ILE A 9 -38.89 -5.27 11.28
CA ILE A 9 -39.29 -6.15 10.17
C ILE A 9 -38.22 -7.22 9.87
N LEU A 10 -36.94 -6.90 10.03
CA LEU A 10 -35.84 -7.87 9.88
C LEU A 10 -35.81 -8.93 11.01
N SER A 11 -36.35 -8.62 12.20
CA SER A 11 -36.37 -9.56 13.31
C SER A 11 -37.33 -10.71 13.09
N ARG A 12 -38.44 -10.47 12.38
CA ARG A 12 -39.48 -11.49 12.17
C ARG A 12 -39.11 -12.55 11.12
N SER A 13 -38.23 -12.22 10.18
CA SER A 13 -37.77 -13.18 9.17
C SER A 13 -36.63 -14.11 9.65
N PHE A 14 -36.07 -13.87 10.83
CA PHE A 14 -34.97 -14.64 11.39
C PHE A 14 -35.35 -15.52 12.60
N VAL A 15 -36.58 -15.51 13.03
CA VAL A 15 -37.10 -16.35 14.13
C VAL A 15 -37.85 -17.52 13.52
N ALA A 16 -37.16 -18.56 13.13
CA ALA A 16 -37.70 -19.91 13.01
C ALA A 16 -37.02 -20.79 14.04
N GLU A 17 -37.78 -21.15 15.03
CA GLU A 17 -37.64 -22.25 16.01
C GLU A 17 -36.20 -22.76 16.34
N GLY A 18 -35.80 -22.54 17.56
CA GLY A 18 -35.07 -23.53 18.33
C GLY A 18 -33.61 -23.23 18.63
N ASP A 19 -32.94 -22.19 18.06
CA ASP A 19 -31.55 -21.89 18.44
C ASP A 19 -31.36 -20.39 18.73
N THR A 20 -31.19 -20.06 20.01
CA THR A 20 -30.93 -18.73 20.57
C THR A 20 -29.53 -18.16 20.22
N LEU A 21 -28.89 -18.62 19.14
CA LEU A 21 -27.50 -18.34 18.82
C LEU A 21 -27.27 -17.09 17.94
N PHE A 22 -28.31 -16.46 17.44
CA PHE A 22 -28.19 -15.29 16.59
C PHE A 22 -29.07 -14.13 17.08
N ASP A 23 -28.50 -13.32 17.98
CA ASP A 23 -29.11 -12.04 18.34
C ASP A 23 -28.72 -10.97 17.32
N ARG A 24 -29.72 -10.40 16.67
CA ARG A 24 -29.63 -9.27 15.75
C ARG A 24 -28.86 -8.10 16.35
N ARG A 25 -29.04 -7.83 17.65
CA ARG A 25 -28.32 -6.75 18.34
C ARG A 25 -26.82 -7.03 18.37
N SER A 26 -26.44 -8.29 18.52
CA SER A 26 -25.04 -8.73 18.46
C SER A 26 -24.44 -8.62 17.05
N PHE A 27 -25.23 -8.92 16.00
CA PHE A 27 -24.79 -8.67 14.61
C PHE A 27 -24.60 -7.18 14.33
N ILE A 28 -25.62 -6.36 14.66
CA ILE A 28 -25.56 -4.91 14.45
C ILE A 28 -24.42 -4.28 15.27
N ARG A 29 -24.23 -4.69 16.52
CA ARG A 29 -23.12 -4.24 17.36
C ARG A 29 -21.77 -4.70 16.82
N GLY A 30 -21.66 -5.93 16.40
CA GLY A 30 -20.45 -6.48 15.80
C GLY A 30 -20.13 -5.82 14.46
N ALA A 31 -21.13 -5.60 13.61
CA ALA A 31 -21.00 -4.91 12.34
C ALA A 31 -20.66 -3.42 12.53
N ALA A 32 -21.23 -2.76 13.53
CA ALA A 32 -20.87 -1.39 13.92
C ALA A 32 -19.44 -1.31 14.48
N ALA A 33 -19.07 -2.25 15.36
CA ALA A 33 -17.72 -2.35 15.90
C ALA A 33 -16.68 -2.67 14.84
N ALA A 34 -17.06 -3.41 13.81
CA ALA A 34 -16.23 -3.73 12.64
C ALA A 34 -16.11 -2.57 11.63
N GLY A 35 -16.83 -1.48 11.83
CA GLY A 35 -16.92 -0.40 10.86
C GLY A 35 -17.69 -0.80 9.59
N ILE A 36 -18.49 -1.86 9.67
CA ILE A 36 -19.40 -2.31 8.62
C ILE A 36 -20.69 -1.47 8.64
N LEU A 37 -21.06 -0.94 9.82
CA LEU A 37 -22.15 0.02 10.00
C LEU A 37 -21.63 1.29 10.67
N PRO A 38 -22.07 2.49 10.25
CA PRO A 38 -21.57 3.74 10.80
C PRO A 38 -22.34 4.13 12.08
N PHE A 39 -22.04 3.52 13.21
CA PHE A 39 -22.43 4.07 14.49
C PHE A 39 -21.21 4.64 15.20
N GLY A 40 -21.15 5.97 15.21
CA GLY A 40 -20.30 6.69 16.12
C GLY A 40 -20.82 6.53 17.54
N LEU A 41 -20.20 5.70 18.32
CA LEU A 41 -20.15 5.71 19.76
C LEU A 41 -18.97 4.83 20.17
N GLY A 42 -17.86 5.46 20.39
CA GLY A 42 -16.67 4.84 20.93
C GLY A 42 -15.65 5.90 21.17
N ARG A 43 -15.61 6.41 22.39
CA ARG A 43 -14.48 7.19 22.89
C ARG A 43 -13.20 6.43 22.63
N ASN A 44 -12.25 7.12 22.01
CA ASN A 44 -10.86 6.70 21.91
C ASN A 44 -10.33 6.35 23.30
N SER A 45 -10.18 5.08 23.57
CA SER A 45 -9.13 4.64 24.47
C SER A 45 -7.90 4.46 23.59
N GLY A 46 -6.97 5.40 23.67
CA GLY A 46 -5.62 5.24 23.13
C GLY A 46 -4.97 4.03 23.80
N GLY A 47 -5.09 2.89 23.16
CA GLY A 47 -4.41 1.64 23.52
C GLY A 47 -3.18 1.52 22.65
N ASP A 48 -2.07 1.55 23.33
CA ASP A 48 -0.73 1.24 22.92
C ASP A 48 -0.66 0.06 21.93
N GLN A 49 -0.20 0.31 20.69
CA GLN A 49 0.02 -0.72 19.68
C GLN A 49 1.52 -0.91 19.42
N SER A 50 2.31 -0.88 20.46
CA SER A 50 3.71 -1.28 20.41
C SER A 50 3.82 -2.76 20.81
N GLY A 51 4.38 -3.58 19.92
CA GLY A 51 4.67 -4.98 20.19
C GLY A 51 3.51 -5.93 19.91
N ILE A 52 3.25 -6.19 18.62
CA ILE A 52 2.34 -7.27 18.23
C ILE A 52 3.07 -8.59 18.48
N LYS A 53 2.81 -9.22 19.63
CA LYS A 53 3.06 -10.66 19.79
C LYS A 53 2.11 -11.38 18.84
N ILE A 54 2.65 -12.25 17.97
CA ILE A 54 1.85 -13.24 17.28
C ILE A 54 1.07 -13.98 18.36
N PRO A 55 -0.27 -14.06 18.30
CA PRO A 55 -0.99 -14.84 19.28
C PRO A 55 -0.45 -16.27 19.20
N ASP A 56 -0.03 -16.85 20.31
CA ASP A 56 0.44 -18.23 20.39
C ASP A 56 -0.63 -19.21 19.86
N ASN A 57 -1.87 -18.74 19.82
CA ASN A 57 -2.99 -19.43 19.20
C ASN A 57 -3.86 -18.48 18.36
N PRO A 58 -3.75 -18.51 17.02
CA PRO A 58 -4.61 -17.70 16.13
C PRO A 58 -6.10 -17.98 16.29
N LEU A 59 -6.48 -19.13 16.88
CA LEU A 59 -7.88 -19.48 17.17
C LEU A 59 -8.51 -18.58 18.24
N GLN A 60 -7.75 -17.78 18.99
CA GLN A 60 -8.31 -16.77 19.90
C GLN A 60 -9.12 -15.69 19.18
N ILE A 61 -8.89 -15.49 17.88
CA ILE A 61 -9.61 -14.49 17.08
C ILE A 61 -11.01 -14.95 16.77
N ILE A 62 -11.21 -16.24 16.54
CA ILE A 62 -12.51 -16.83 16.21
C ILE A 62 -12.78 -18.06 17.07
N ARG A 63 -14.07 -18.36 17.30
CA ARG A 63 -14.46 -19.60 17.98
C ARG A 63 -14.26 -20.79 17.04
N GLU A 64 -13.97 -21.99 17.59
CA GLU A 64 -13.72 -23.24 16.82
C GLU A 64 -14.73 -23.51 15.71
N LYS A 65 -16.03 -23.40 16.01
CA LYS A 65 -17.12 -23.61 15.04
C LYS A 65 -17.04 -22.65 13.83
N ARG A 66 -16.42 -21.50 13.98
CA ARG A 66 -16.22 -20.53 12.89
C ARG A 66 -14.95 -20.81 12.11
N PHE A 67 -13.98 -21.44 12.75
CA PHE A 67 -12.81 -21.96 12.05
C PHE A 67 -13.22 -22.99 11.00
N ASP A 68 -14.09 -23.94 11.36
CA ASP A 68 -14.61 -24.91 10.40
C ASP A 68 -15.33 -24.27 9.22
N THR A 69 -16.08 -23.19 9.49
CA THR A 69 -16.74 -22.39 8.43
C THR A 69 -15.70 -21.75 7.51
N LEU A 70 -14.63 -21.15 8.05
CA LEU A 70 -13.54 -20.59 7.27
C LEU A 70 -12.84 -21.65 6.43
N VAL A 71 -12.50 -22.80 7.03
CA VAL A 71 -11.90 -23.94 6.32
C VAL A 71 -12.78 -24.42 5.17
N ALA A 72 -14.08 -24.49 5.36
CA ALA A 72 -15.01 -24.90 4.31
C ALA A 72 -15.02 -23.90 3.12
N ILE A 73 -15.02 -22.61 3.41
CA ILE A 73 -14.94 -21.55 2.38
C ILE A 73 -13.62 -21.64 1.61
N VAL A 74 -12.49 -21.72 2.32
CA VAL A 74 -11.17 -21.88 1.72
C VAL A 74 -11.09 -23.13 0.85
N ARG A 75 -11.62 -24.27 1.34
CA ARG A 75 -11.69 -25.52 0.57
C ARG A 75 -12.47 -25.35 -0.73
N ALA A 76 -13.57 -24.59 -0.71
CA ALA A 76 -14.34 -24.30 -1.91
C ALA A 76 -13.59 -23.41 -2.92
N GLN A 77 -12.76 -22.49 -2.44
CA GLN A 77 -11.89 -21.65 -3.29
C GLN A 77 -10.74 -22.47 -3.89
N VAL A 78 -10.08 -23.30 -3.08
CA VAL A 78 -9.02 -24.22 -3.51
C VAL A 78 -9.56 -25.19 -4.56
N ASP A 79 -10.71 -25.81 -4.32
CA ASP A 79 -11.37 -26.72 -5.26
C ASP A 79 -11.74 -26.01 -6.58
N ALA A 80 -12.18 -24.76 -6.53
CA ALA A 80 -12.45 -23.96 -7.72
C ALA A 80 -11.19 -23.66 -8.55
N LEU A 81 -10.04 -23.40 -7.88
CA LEU A 81 -8.76 -23.15 -8.56
C LEU A 81 -8.22 -24.42 -9.22
N PHE A 82 -8.17 -25.53 -8.48
CA PHE A 82 -7.54 -26.78 -8.92
C PHE A 82 -8.49 -27.71 -9.68
N CYS A 83 -9.75 -27.32 -9.87
CA CYS A 83 -10.77 -28.12 -10.58
C CYS A 83 -10.97 -29.53 -10.00
N GLY A 84 -11.00 -29.66 -8.68
CA GLY A 84 -11.16 -30.94 -7.98
C GLY A 84 -9.90 -31.81 -7.92
N ARG A 85 -8.77 -31.36 -8.47
CA ARG A 85 -7.48 -32.02 -8.29
C ARG A 85 -6.97 -31.78 -6.87
N GLN A 86 -6.00 -32.58 -6.44
CA GLN A 86 -5.36 -32.37 -5.13
C GLN A 86 -4.73 -30.97 -5.08
N GLY A 87 -5.30 -30.13 -4.21
CA GLY A 87 -4.86 -28.75 -3.99
C GLY A 87 -4.16 -28.61 -2.65
N ASP A 88 -4.02 -27.38 -2.23
CA ASP A 88 -3.36 -27.01 -0.98
C ASP A 88 -4.24 -27.31 0.26
N ASN A 89 -3.61 -27.37 1.42
CA ASN A 89 -4.27 -27.68 2.67
C ASN A 89 -5.15 -26.52 3.17
N ALA A 90 -6.46 -26.67 3.08
CA ALA A 90 -7.42 -25.64 3.46
C ALA A 90 -7.36 -25.26 4.95
N CYS A 91 -7.03 -26.23 5.85
CA CYS A 91 -6.86 -25.93 7.27
C CYS A 91 -5.65 -25.03 7.51
N GLN A 92 -4.55 -25.32 6.83
CA GLN A 92 -3.34 -24.50 6.94
C GLN A 92 -3.58 -23.10 6.40
N ILE A 93 -4.19 -22.97 5.23
CA ILE A 93 -4.56 -21.67 4.64
C ILE A 93 -5.48 -20.87 5.57
N ALA A 94 -6.47 -21.52 6.18
CA ALA A 94 -7.36 -20.86 7.14
C ALA A 94 -6.60 -20.31 8.36
N ARG A 95 -5.59 -21.04 8.87
CA ARG A 95 -4.73 -20.56 9.95
C ARG A 95 -3.89 -19.35 9.52
N GLU A 96 -3.35 -19.36 8.32
CA GLU A 96 -2.58 -18.26 7.75
C GLU A 96 -3.44 -17.02 7.56
N ILE A 97 -4.70 -17.17 7.10
CA ILE A 97 -5.67 -16.07 7.05
C ILE A 97 -5.88 -15.48 8.45
N LEU A 98 -6.05 -16.31 9.47
CA LEU A 98 -6.24 -15.82 10.83
C LEU A 98 -4.97 -15.16 11.38
N CYS A 99 -3.81 -15.69 11.04
CA CYS A 99 -2.54 -15.05 11.36
C CYS A 99 -2.51 -13.62 10.80
N TYR A 100 -2.79 -13.45 9.50
CA TYR A 100 -2.88 -12.12 8.89
C TYR A 100 -3.94 -11.23 9.57
N VAL A 101 -5.14 -11.75 9.82
CA VAL A 101 -6.21 -11.01 10.50
C VAL A 101 -5.80 -10.54 11.89
N SER A 102 -4.91 -11.26 12.59
CA SER A 102 -4.43 -10.88 13.92
C SER A 102 -3.66 -9.57 13.93
N TYR A 103 -3.02 -9.22 12.82
CA TYR A 103 -2.30 -7.95 12.65
C TYR A 103 -3.19 -6.78 12.23
N LEU A 104 -4.43 -7.06 11.80
CA LEU A 104 -5.38 -6.04 11.41
C LEU A 104 -6.01 -5.36 12.64
N PRO A 105 -6.53 -4.12 12.50
CA PRO A 105 -7.23 -3.44 13.58
C PRO A 105 -8.34 -4.28 14.21
N LYS A 106 -8.52 -4.20 15.55
CA LYS A 106 -9.51 -4.99 16.30
C LYS A 106 -10.91 -5.00 15.72
N ARG A 107 -11.37 -3.85 15.16
CA ARG A 107 -12.67 -3.77 14.47
C ARG A 107 -12.78 -4.74 13.28
N ILE A 108 -11.68 -4.98 12.55
CA ILE A 108 -11.66 -5.92 11.41
C ILE A 108 -11.65 -7.35 11.91
N GLN A 109 -10.89 -7.65 12.98
CA GLN A 109 -10.92 -8.96 13.63
C GLN A 109 -12.33 -9.33 14.09
N HIS A 110 -13.05 -8.40 14.74
CA HIS A 110 -14.45 -8.59 15.10
C HIS A 110 -15.37 -8.76 13.90
N GLY A 111 -15.16 -7.96 12.85
CA GLY A 111 -15.90 -8.06 11.60
C GLY A 111 -15.76 -9.41 10.91
N THR A 112 -14.56 -9.98 10.92
CA THR A 112 -14.30 -11.33 10.41
C THR A 112 -15.15 -12.38 11.13
N ASN A 113 -15.20 -12.30 12.46
CA ASN A 113 -16.03 -13.17 13.27
C ASN A 113 -17.52 -13.06 12.95
N VAL A 114 -18.02 -11.83 12.84
CA VAL A 114 -19.42 -11.54 12.53
C VAL A 114 -19.76 -12.02 11.13
N ALA A 115 -18.87 -11.80 10.16
CA ALA A 115 -19.07 -12.26 8.79
C ALA A 115 -19.18 -13.80 8.71
N LEU A 116 -18.27 -14.53 9.34
CA LEU A 116 -18.33 -15.99 9.35
C LEU A 116 -19.59 -16.53 10.02
N MET A 117 -20.03 -15.90 11.13
CA MET A 117 -21.24 -16.24 11.82
C MET A 117 -22.48 -16.03 10.94
N TRP A 118 -22.52 -14.91 10.24
CA TRP A 118 -23.63 -14.60 9.36
C TRP A 118 -23.68 -15.49 8.13
N LEU A 119 -22.53 -15.83 7.53
CA LEU A 119 -22.44 -16.76 6.40
C LEU A 119 -22.97 -18.15 6.76
N ASP A 120 -22.64 -18.65 7.98
CA ASP A 120 -23.13 -19.93 8.44
C ASP A 120 -24.65 -19.90 8.69
N ALA A 121 -25.17 -18.82 9.25
CA ALA A 121 -26.61 -18.60 9.43
C ALA A 121 -27.37 -18.48 8.10
N TYR A 122 -26.79 -17.76 7.13
CA TYR A 122 -27.33 -17.68 5.78
C TYR A 122 -27.43 -19.06 5.12
N ALA A 123 -26.37 -19.87 5.23
CA ALA A 123 -26.35 -21.23 4.70
C ALA A 123 -27.40 -22.13 5.35
N MET A 124 -27.60 -22.01 6.66
CA MET A 124 -28.67 -22.72 7.39
C MET A 124 -30.06 -22.33 6.87
N LYS A 125 -30.30 -21.03 6.63
CA LYS A 125 -31.57 -20.53 6.06
C LYS A 125 -31.82 -21.10 4.66
N GLN A 126 -30.79 -21.14 3.80
CA GLN A 126 -30.93 -21.52 2.39
C GLN A 126 -30.93 -23.03 2.16
N SER A 127 -30.33 -23.84 3.04
CA SER A 127 -30.09 -25.26 2.76
C SER A 127 -30.27 -26.19 3.96
N HIS A 128 -30.70 -25.68 5.09
CA HIS A 128 -30.81 -26.39 6.37
C HIS A 128 -29.50 -27.08 6.82
N ARG A 129 -28.35 -26.64 6.32
CA ARG A 129 -27.02 -27.14 6.66
C ARG A 129 -26.04 -25.99 6.86
N ARG A 130 -25.13 -26.15 7.82
CA ARG A 130 -23.99 -25.25 8.03
C ARG A 130 -22.96 -25.41 6.91
N LEU A 131 -22.20 -24.35 6.59
CA LEU A 131 -21.22 -24.35 5.50
C LEU A 131 -20.18 -25.49 5.65
N HIS A 132 -19.68 -25.75 6.86
CA HIS A 132 -18.69 -26.82 7.10
C HIS A 132 -19.24 -28.24 6.91
N LYS A 133 -20.54 -28.41 6.82
CA LYS A 133 -21.23 -29.67 6.54
C LYS A 133 -21.54 -29.88 5.05
N MET A 134 -21.12 -28.97 4.20
CA MET A 134 -21.36 -29.00 2.76
C MET A 134 -20.16 -29.51 1.98
N SER A 135 -20.40 -30.11 0.82
CA SER A 135 -19.35 -30.29 -0.17
C SER A 135 -18.90 -28.94 -0.75
N PRO A 136 -17.67 -28.81 -1.25
CA PRO A 136 -17.19 -27.56 -1.89
C PRO A 136 -18.12 -27.07 -3.00
N GLN A 137 -18.66 -27.98 -3.82
CA GLN A 137 -19.61 -27.64 -4.87
C GLN A 137 -20.88 -27.05 -4.31
N ARG A 138 -21.50 -27.71 -3.31
CA ARG A 138 -22.75 -27.24 -2.70
C ARG A 138 -22.57 -25.91 -1.98
N LEU A 139 -21.43 -25.70 -1.33
CA LEU A 139 -21.09 -24.44 -0.68
C LEU A 139 -21.03 -23.30 -1.72
N ARG A 140 -20.34 -23.53 -2.87
CA ARG A 140 -20.32 -22.55 -3.95
C ARG A 140 -21.71 -22.19 -4.48
N GLU A 141 -22.57 -23.19 -4.67
CA GLU A 141 -23.95 -22.96 -5.12
C GLU A 141 -24.72 -22.08 -4.15
N VAL A 142 -24.62 -22.35 -2.85
CA VAL A 142 -25.29 -21.55 -1.80
C VAL A 142 -24.78 -20.12 -1.73
N LEU A 143 -23.48 -19.92 -1.85
CA LEU A 143 -22.87 -18.58 -1.77
C LEU A 143 -22.85 -17.81 -3.10
N ASN A 144 -23.11 -18.48 -4.23
CA ASN A 144 -22.96 -17.91 -5.57
C ASN A 144 -23.89 -16.70 -5.82
N GLN A 145 -25.02 -16.63 -5.14
CA GLN A 145 -25.94 -15.48 -5.20
C GLN A 145 -25.26 -14.18 -4.75
N GLY A 146 -24.37 -14.24 -3.76
CA GLY A 146 -23.63 -13.05 -3.29
C GLY A 146 -22.46 -12.65 -4.19
N GLU A 147 -21.93 -13.56 -5.01
CA GLU A 147 -20.91 -13.24 -6.02
C GLU A 147 -21.45 -12.30 -7.10
N TYR A 148 -22.74 -12.47 -7.40
CA TYR A 148 -23.47 -11.70 -8.43
C TYR A 148 -24.66 -10.97 -7.78
N PRO A 149 -24.45 -9.94 -6.95
CA PRO A 149 -25.55 -9.26 -6.32
C PRO A 149 -26.46 -8.64 -7.38
N ARG A 150 -27.74 -9.01 -7.35
CA ARG A 150 -28.74 -8.48 -8.29
C ARG A 150 -28.90 -6.99 -8.07
N THR A 151 -28.38 -6.19 -8.98
CA THR A 151 -28.62 -4.75 -9.02
C THR A 151 -30.00 -4.48 -9.63
N ARG A 152 -31.08 -4.79 -8.93
CA ARG A 152 -32.38 -4.24 -9.29
C ARG A 152 -32.40 -2.76 -8.91
N MET A 153 -32.35 -1.92 -9.92
CA MET A 153 -32.79 -0.52 -9.79
C MET A 153 -34.33 -0.54 -9.63
N SER A 154 -34.80 -0.76 -8.46
CA SER A 154 -36.21 -0.66 -8.10
C SER A 154 -36.37 0.25 -6.88
N PRO A 155 -37.51 0.96 -6.77
CA PRO A 155 -37.63 2.18 -5.96
C PRO A 155 -37.56 1.95 -4.43
N PRO A 156 -37.67 2.98 -3.60
CA PRO A 156 -36.84 3.31 -2.45
C PRO A 156 -37.08 2.51 -1.17
N LEU A 157 -37.66 1.30 -1.20
CA LEU A 157 -38.07 0.59 0.01
C LEU A 157 -37.52 -0.81 0.26
N VAL A 158 -36.62 -1.34 -0.60
CA VAL A 158 -36.02 -2.64 -0.34
C VAL A 158 -34.65 -2.44 0.30
N LEU A 159 -34.65 -2.31 1.59
CA LEU A 159 -33.52 -1.86 2.40
C LEU A 159 -32.40 -2.88 2.52
N TRP A 160 -32.63 -4.18 2.29
CA TRP A 160 -31.62 -5.23 2.46
C TRP A 160 -32.09 -6.52 1.77
N GLU A 161 -31.81 -6.70 0.50
CA GLU A 161 -31.87 -8.03 -0.06
C GLU A 161 -30.79 -8.89 0.58
N ASP A 162 -31.10 -10.13 0.93
CA ASP A 162 -30.17 -11.11 1.51
C ASP A 162 -28.88 -11.23 0.70
N ASP A 163 -28.96 -11.06 -0.61
CA ASP A 163 -27.81 -11.11 -1.54
C ASP A 163 -26.77 -10.00 -1.30
N HIS A 164 -27.19 -8.81 -0.91
CA HIS A 164 -26.28 -7.70 -0.61
C HIS A 164 -25.57 -7.91 0.72
N LEU A 165 -26.27 -8.42 1.73
CA LEU A 165 -25.65 -8.78 3.01
C LEU A 165 -24.69 -9.94 2.84
N LEU A 166 -25.04 -10.93 2.02
CA LEU A 166 -24.17 -12.02 1.66
C LEU A 166 -22.90 -11.51 0.98
N HIS A 167 -23.03 -10.62 -0.01
CA HIS A 167 -21.88 -10.01 -0.68
C HIS A 167 -20.98 -9.28 0.31
N LEU A 168 -21.53 -8.51 1.21
CA LEU A 168 -20.80 -7.76 2.22
C LEU A 168 -20.03 -8.67 3.19
N ALA A 169 -20.70 -9.68 3.72
CA ALA A 169 -20.09 -10.59 4.68
C ALA A 169 -19.02 -11.48 4.03
N ALA A 170 -19.27 -11.91 2.79
CA ALA A 170 -18.39 -12.85 2.10
C ALA A 170 -17.19 -12.17 1.44
N SER A 171 -17.33 -10.97 0.86
CA SER A 171 -16.29 -10.34 0.04
C SER A 171 -14.94 -10.24 0.75
N GLY A 172 -14.93 -9.82 2.02
CA GLY A 172 -13.70 -9.75 2.81
C GLY A 172 -13.06 -11.11 3.04
N ILE A 173 -13.85 -12.10 3.43
CA ILE A 173 -13.38 -13.47 3.67
C ILE A 173 -12.86 -14.09 2.37
N MET A 174 -13.60 -13.91 1.27
CA MET A 174 -13.20 -14.42 -0.05
C MET A 174 -11.89 -13.78 -0.54
N MET A 175 -11.72 -12.48 -0.32
CA MET A 175 -10.52 -11.76 -0.70
C MET A 175 -9.29 -12.24 0.09
N LEU A 176 -9.41 -12.43 1.40
CA LEU A 176 -8.34 -12.99 2.22
C LEU A 176 -7.95 -14.39 1.78
N GLY A 177 -8.95 -15.25 1.55
CA GLY A 177 -8.70 -16.59 1.04
C GLY A 177 -7.93 -16.59 -0.29
N ARG A 178 -8.36 -15.75 -1.23
CA ARG A 178 -7.69 -15.61 -2.54
C ARG A 178 -6.25 -15.12 -2.39
N MET A 179 -6.00 -14.10 -1.60
CA MET A 179 -4.66 -13.58 -1.35
C MET A 179 -3.73 -14.67 -0.83
N VAL A 180 -4.12 -15.36 0.24
CA VAL A 180 -3.27 -16.40 0.85
C VAL A 180 -3.08 -17.59 -0.09
N ILE A 181 -4.15 -18.09 -0.75
CA ILE A 181 -4.05 -19.21 -1.68
C ILE A 181 -3.05 -18.91 -2.80
N HIS A 182 -3.20 -17.76 -3.46
CA HIS A 182 -2.35 -17.41 -4.61
C HIS A 182 -0.94 -16.94 -4.23
N SER A 183 -0.69 -16.69 -2.96
CA SER A 183 0.67 -16.43 -2.45
C SER A 183 1.47 -17.71 -2.21
N ARG A 184 0.82 -18.87 -2.13
CA ARG A 184 1.48 -20.15 -1.82
C ARG A 184 2.04 -20.83 -3.05
N ALA A 185 3.15 -21.55 -2.87
CA ALA A 185 3.86 -22.25 -3.94
C ALA A 185 3.00 -23.21 -4.79
N PRO A 186 2.10 -24.05 -4.22
CA PRO A 186 1.26 -24.92 -5.01
C PRO A 186 0.38 -24.19 -6.03
N ALA A 187 -0.27 -23.09 -5.61
CA ALA A 187 -1.10 -22.30 -6.52
C ALA A 187 -0.27 -21.64 -7.61
N ARG A 188 0.90 -21.12 -7.27
CA ARG A 188 1.82 -20.47 -8.19
C ARG A 188 2.35 -21.43 -9.25
N ALA A 189 2.77 -22.63 -8.85
CA ALA A 189 3.18 -23.68 -9.78
C ALA A 189 2.03 -24.07 -10.73
N TYR A 190 0.81 -24.13 -10.23
CA TYR A 190 -0.37 -24.45 -11.03
C TYR A 190 -0.71 -23.38 -12.09
N ILE A 191 -0.42 -22.11 -11.82
CA ILE A 191 -0.65 -21.00 -12.76
C ILE A 191 0.54 -20.73 -13.69
N GLY A 192 1.51 -21.63 -13.75
CA GLY A 192 2.61 -21.59 -14.69
C GLY A 192 3.77 -20.66 -14.33
N LEU A 193 3.83 -20.20 -13.08
CA LEU A 193 5.01 -19.47 -12.59
C LEU A 193 6.15 -20.44 -12.34
N GLY A 194 7.15 -20.41 -13.21
CA GLY A 194 8.37 -21.18 -13.06
C GLY A 194 9.23 -20.64 -11.91
N TRP A 195 9.49 -21.51 -10.92
CA TRP A 195 10.25 -21.13 -9.72
C TRP A 195 11.70 -21.57 -9.73
N SER A 196 12.05 -22.48 -10.64
CA SER A 196 13.40 -23.05 -10.69
C SER A 196 14.47 -22.00 -10.92
N GLU A 197 14.19 -21.02 -11.73
CA GLU A 197 15.12 -19.94 -12.08
C GLU A 197 15.30 -18.93 -10.93
N ILE A 198 14.21 -18.58 -10.25
CA ILE A 198 14.23 -17.71 -9.08
C ILE A 198 15.05 -18.32 -7.93
N CYS A 199 15.02 -19.65 -7.79
CA CYS A 199 15.69 -20.33 -6.70
C CYS A 199 17.21 -20.31 -6.80
N GLU A 200 17.77 -20.39 -7.99
CA GLU A 200 19.22 -20.34 -8.20
C GLU A 200 19.76 -18.95 -7.83
N GLN A 201 18.98 -17.93 -8.04
CA GLN A 201 19.37 -16.53 -7.86
C GLN A 201 19.30 -16.07 -6.42
N ALA A 202 18.35 -16.59 -5.66
CA ALA A 202 18.28 -16.33 -4.23
C ALA A 202 19.53 -16.81 -3.47
N LYS A 203 20.36 -17.66 -4.07
CA LYS A 203 21.68 -18.02 -3.55
C LYS A 203 22.68 -16.87 -3.53
N HIS A 204 22.44 -15.84 -4.32
CA HIS A 204 23.27 -14.64 -4.42
C HIS A 204 22.72 -13.47 -3.59
N LEU A 205 21.64 -13.69 -2.82
CA LEU A 205 21.18 -12.69 -1.86
C LEU A 205 22.26 -12.42 -0.83
N VAL A 206 22.83 -11.24 -0.87
CA VAL A 206 23.76 -10.80 0.18
C VAL A 206 22.94 -10.58 1.44
N THR A 207 23.23 -11.35 2.47
CA THR A 207 22.70 -11.12 3.80
C THR A 207 23.27 -9.82 4.33
N VAL A 208 22.42 -8.86 4.63
CA VAL A 208 22.82 -7.70 5.43
C VAL A 208 22.70 -8.14 6.89
N ASP A 209 23.84 -8.13 7.59
CA ASP A 209 23.83 -8.46 9.02
C ASP A 209 22.95 -7.50 9.79
N LYS A 210 22.19 -8.06 10.73
CA LYS A 210 21.35 -7.28 11.63
C LYS A 210 22.22 -6.34 12.46
N PRO A 211 22.11 -5.02 12.32
CA PRO A 211 22.92 -4.10 13.09
C PRO A 211 22.56 -4.19 14.58
N PRO A 212 23.54 -4.05 15.48
CA PRO A 212 23.28 -4.03 16.90
C PRO A 212 22.41 -2.83 17.26
N LEU A 213 21.55 -2.99 18.27
CA LEU A 213 20.76 -1.90 18.80
C LEU A 213 21.64 -0.88 19.52
N ALA A 214 21.42 0.40 19.23
CA ALA A 214 22.10 1.52 19.85
C ALA A 214 21.88 1.57 21.37
N ASP A 215 22.88 2.09 22.09
CA ASP A 215 22.75 2.49 23.49
C ASP A 215 22.01 3.82 23.58
N LEU A 216 20.77 3.77 24.08
CA LEU A 216 19.91 4.95 24.19
C LEU A 216 20.27 5.90 25.33
N SER A 217 21.28 5.54 26.18
CA SER A 217 21.77 6.41 27.28
C SER A 217 22.81 7.43 26.81
N GLN A 218 23.37 7.25 25.61
CA GLN A 218 24.39 8.13 25.06
C GLN A 218 23.79 9.45 24.56
N HIS A 219 24.64 10.47 24.52
CA HIS A 219 24.33 11.73 23.86
C HIS A 219 24.80 11.73 22.42
N TYR A 220 23.96 12.17 21.50
CA TYR A 220 24.20 12.20 20.06
C TYR A 220 24.29 13.64 19.56
N ASP A 221 25.03 13.86 18.48
CA ASP A 221 25.00 15.15 17.79
C ASP A 221 23.66 15.34 17.09
N VAL A 222 23.13 14.26 16.46
CA VAL A 222 21.85 14.28 15.77
C VAL A 222 21.03 13.02 16.07
N CYS A 223 19.76 13.20 16.43
CA CYS A 223 18.79 12.12 16.53
C CYS A 223 17.81 12.21 15.35
N ILE A 224 17.80 11.18 14.49
CA ILE A 224 16.93 11.08 13.31
C ILE A 224 15.78 10.12 13.63
N ILE A 225 14.53 10.55 13.42
CA ILE A 225 13.32 9.78 13.69
C ILE A 225 12.72 9.31 12.38
N GLY A 226 12.96 8.05 12.02
CA GLY A 226 12.60 7.38 10.77
C GLY A 226 13.82 7.13 9.88
N SER A 227 13.93 5.89 9.37
CA SER A 227 15.02 5.42 8.50
C SER A 227 14.64 5.37 7.01
N GLY A 228 13.51 5.96 6.63
CA GLY A 228 13.04 6.01 5.23
C GLY A 228 13.92 6.88 4.34
N ALA A 229 13.46 7.19 3.13
CA ALA A 229 14.23 7.93 2.12
C ALA A 229 14.87 9.20 2.66
N GLY A 230 14.11 9.98 3.45
CA GLY A 230 14.60 11.22 4.03
C GLY A 230 15.61 11.00 5.15
N GLY A 231 15.25 10.19 6.14
CA GLY A 231 16.12 9.94 7.30
C GLY A 231 17.42 9.23 6.92
N ALA A 232 17.38 8.26 6.02
CA ALA A 232 18.56 7.59 5.49
C ALA A 232 19.51 8.56 4.77
N THR A 233 18.95 9.47 3.96
CA THR A 233 19.75 10.49 3.27
C THR A 233 20.37 11.46 4.26
N ALA A 234 19.60 11.97 5.23
CA ALA A 234 20.12 12.86 6.25
C ALA A 234 21.24 12.19 7.08
N ALA A 235 21.02 10.93 7.48
CA ALA A 235 22.03 10.15 8.20
C ALA A 235 23.31 10.01 7.39
N ASN A 236 23.21 9.63 6.11
CA ASN A 236 24.40 9.47 5.25
C ASN A 236 25.20 10.77 5.14
N ARG A 237 24.56 11.90 4.89
CA ARG A 237 25.26 13.19 4.78
C ARG A 237 25.91 13.60 6.08
N LEU A 238 25.23 13.46 7.21
CA LEU A 238 25.74 13.88 8.52
C LEU A 238 26.86 12.96 9.04
N THR A 239 26.75 11.64 8.84
CA THR A 239 27.84 10.72 9.23
C THR A 239 29.06 10.87 8.35
N ALA A 240 28.91 11.21 7.06
CA ALA A 240 30.03 11.56 6.18
C ALA A 240 30.77 12.84 6.64
N GLU A 241 30.05 13.76 7.34
CA GLU A 241 30.64 14.94 8.00
C GLU A 241 31.20 14.65 9.42
N GLY A 242 31.23 13.37 9.83
CA GLY A 242 31.76 12.96 11.13
C GLY A 242 30.84 13.24 12.32
N LYS A 243 29.51 13.41 12.11
CA LYS A 243 28.55 13.60 13.20
C LYS A 243 28.12 12.24 13.77
N ARG A 244 28.01 12.18 15.12
CA ARG A 244 27.44 11.02 15.81
C ARG A 244 25.92 11.02 15.64
N VAL A 245 25.42 10.12 14.81
CA VAL A 245 24.02 10.04 14.43
C VAL A 245 23.35 8.82 15.05
N LEU A 246 22.19 9.02 15.69
CA LEU A 246 21.27 7.95 16.08
C LEU A 246 20.06 7.96 15.15
N ILE A 247 19.73 6.81 14.58
CA ILE A 247 18.51 6.60 13.80
C ILE A 247 17.52 5.77 14.62
N LEU A 248 16.32 6.31 14.83
CA LEU A 248 15.20 5.61 15.46
C LEU A 248 14.20 5.16 14.39
N ASP A 249 13.75 3.92 14.41
CA ASP A 249 12.68 3.46 13.53
C ASP A 249 11.64 2.60 14.26
N LEU A 250 10.37 2.82 13.91
CA LEU A 250 9.24 2.04 14.41
C LEU A 250 9.26 0.61 13.88
N GLY A 251 9.73 0.41 12.65
CA GLY A 251 9.82 -0.88 11.98
C GLY A 251 10.89 -1.77 12.56
N ASP A 252 10.77 -3.07 12.34
CA ASP A 252 11.81 -4.04 12.67
C ASP A 252 12.83 -4.12 11.53
N PHE A 253 14.03 -4.61 11.86
CA PHE A 253 14.97 -5.05 10.85
C PHE A 253 14.52 -6.37 10.26
N VAL A 254 14.32 -6.42 8.97
CA VAL A 254 13.94 -7.63 8.22
C VAL A 254 15.02 -7.89 7.20
N ALA A 255 15.74 -9.03 7.32
CA ALA A 255 16.74 -9.41 6.33
C ALA A 255 16.04 -9.71 4.99
N PRO A 256 16.66 -9.38 3.83
CA PRO A 256 16.04 -9.61 2.52
C PRO A 256 15.58 -11.04 2.27
N ASP A 257 16.29 -12.03 2.79
CA ASP A 257 15.98 -13.46 2.64
C ASP A 257 14.97 -14.00 3.67
N ALA A 258 14.61 -13.20 4.69
CA ALA A 258 13.77 -13.64 5.81
C ALA A 258 12.34 -14.00 5.37
N LEU A 259 11.84 -13.38 4.32
CA LEU A 259 10.48 -13.61 3.80
C LEU A 259 10.45 -14.64 2.67
N ILE A 260 11.60 -15.11 2.19
CA ILE A 260 11.66 -16.12 1.14
C ILE A 260 11.10 -17.44 1.65
N GLN A 261 10.17 -18.02 0.91
CA GLN A 261 9.61 -19.33 1.26
C GLN A 261 10.66 -20.43 1.03
N LYS A 262 10.95 -21.22 2.05
CA LYS A 262 11.85 -22.37 1.99
C LYS A 262 10.98 -23.64 1.95
N ILE A 263 10.96 -24.33 0.80
CA ILE A 263 10.08 -25.49 0.52
C ILE A 263 10.93 -26.75 0.48
N PRO A 264 10.83 -27.62 1.52
CA PRO A 264 11.52 -28.90 1.51
C PRO A 264 11.06 -29.78 0.33
N GLN A 265 12.00 -30.41 -0.36
CA GLN A 265 11.75 -31.36 -1.43
C GLN A 265 11.90 -32.81 -0.92
N PRO A 266 11.28 -33.80 -1.61
CA PRO A 266 11.40 -35.21 -1.23
C PRO A 266 12.81 -35.76 -1.21
N ASP A 267 13.72 -35.18 -1.99
CA ASP A 267 15.15 -35.52 -2.07
C ASP A 267 16.00 -34.88 -0.97
N GLY A 268 15.37 -34.18 -0.03
CA GLY A 268 16.04 -33.46 1.06
C GLY A 268 16.57 -32.07 0.67
N SER A 269 16.48 -31.68 -0.58
CA SER A 269 16.84 -30.32 -1.01
C SER A 269 15.81 -29.29 -0.57
N ILE A 270 16.21 -28.00 -0.55
CA ILE A 270 15.30 -26.89 -0.25
C ILE A 270 15.12 -26.08 -1.53
N LYS A 271 13.89 -26.00 -1.99
CA LYS A 271 13.48 -25.10 -3.04
C LYS A 271 13.04 -23.77 -2.45
N LEU A 272 13.55 -22.68 -3.01
CA LEU A 272 13.16 -21.34 -2.61
C LEU A 272 11.97 -20.88 -3.44
N ALA A 273 11.08 -20.10 -2.85
CA ALA A 273 9.96 -19.47 -3.53
C ALA A 273 9.76 -18.03 -3.01
N PRO A 274 9.14 -17.18 -3.82
CA PRO A 274 8.89 -15.80 -3.45
C PRO A 274 8.17 -15.63 -2.11
N PRO A 275 8.39 -14.46 -1.46
CA PRO A 275 7.63 -14.09 -0.29
C PRO A 275 6.12 -14.24 -0.50
N ARG A 276 5.42 -14.59 0.54
CA ARG A 276 3.96 -14.59 0.54
C ARG A 276 3.46 -13.17 0.68
N SER A 277 2.49 -12.77 -0.15
CA SER A 277 1.94 -11.41 -0.11
C SER A 277 1.33 -11.06 1.26
N ASP A 278 0.72 -12.00 1.96
CA ASP A 278 0.21 -11.79 3.31
C ASP A 278 1.34 -11.57 4.33
N GLU A 279 2.45 -12.31 4.24
CA GLU A 279 3.64 -12.11 5.08
C GLU A 279 4.29 -10.76 4.83
N VAL A 280 4.47 -10.38 3.58
CA VAL A 280 4.96 -9.05 3.18
C VAL A 280 4.08 -7.97 3.79
N LEU A 281 2.75 -8.08 3.68
CA LEU A 281 1.84 -7.06 4.18
C LEU A 281 1.89 -6.90 5.70
N TYR A 282 1.89 -7.97 6.49
CA TYR A 282 1.90 -7.82 7.94
C TYR A 282 3.29 -7.53 8.53
N THR A 283 4.36 -7.92 7.82
CA THR A 283 5.74 -7.69 8.28
C THR A 283 6.25 -6.30 7.91
N LEU A 284 6.02 -5.87 6.67
CA LEU A 284 6.66 -4.67 6.12
C LEU A 284 5.76 -3.43 6.13
N TYR A 285 4.44 -3.59 6.29
CA TYR A 285 3.51 -2.47 6.17
C TYR A 285 2.79 -2.17 7.48
N LYS A 286 2.53 -0.89 7.71
CA LYS A 286 1.72 -0.43 8.83
C LYS A 286 0.29 -0.98 8.72
N ASP A 287 -0.26 -1.40 9.88
CA ASP A 287 -1.60 -1.99 9.96
C ASP A 287 -1.76 -3.20 9.02
N ALA A 288 -0.68 -3.96 8.81
CA ALA A 288 -0.61 -5.12 7.91
C ALA A 288 -1.10 -4.78 6.48
N GLY A 289 -0.76 -3.60 5.98
CA GLY A 289 -1.31 -3.13 4.72
C GLY A 289 -2.83 -3.03 4.76
N GLY A 290 -3.43 -2.86 5.93
CA GLY A 290 -4.88 -2.83 6.12
C GLY A 290 -5.59 -1.77 5.28
N GLN A 291 -4.81 -0.87 4.73
CA GLN A 291 -5.24 0.08 3.72
C GLN A 291 -5.13 -0.49 2.30
N ILE A 292 -4.22 -1.44 2.01
CA ILE A 292 -4.17 -2.19 0.74
C ILE A 292 -5.30 -3.21 0.71
N ALA A 293 -5.48 -3.94 1.80
CA ALA A 293 -6.65 -4.78 2.04
C ALA A 293 -7.91 -3.94 2.34
N GLY A 294 -7.89 -2.68 2.01
CA GLY A 294 -8.87 -1.65 2.38
C GLY A 294 -10.29 -1.88 1.87
N GLY A 295 -10.47 -2.84 0.99
CA GLY A 295 -11.79 -3.44 0.76
C GLY A 295 -12.38 -4.06 2.03
N LEU A 296 -11.54 -4.47 3.01
CA LEU A 296 -11.99 -5.10 4.26
C LEU A 296 -12.34 -4.11 5.37
N GLY A 297 -11.75 -2.92 5.39
CA GLY A 297 -11.83 -2.03 6.54
C GLY A 297 -12.63 -0.75 6.35
N LYS A 298 -12.85 -0.31 5.12
CA LYS A 298 -13.59 0.91 4.82
C LYS A 298 -14.87 0.61 4.04
N VAL A 299 -15.72 -0.17 4.63
CA VAL A 299 -17.11 -0.33 4.24
C VAL A 299 -17.94 0.90 4.69
N ASN A 300 -17.35 2.08 4.65
CA ASN A 300 -18.05 3.30 5.00
C ASN A 300 -18.89 3.88 3.86
N SER A 301 -18.60 3.52 2.62
CA SER A 301 -19.40 3.93 1.45
C SER A 301 -20.69 3.12 1.29
N LYS A 302 -21.04 2.27 2.23
CA LYS A 302 -22.10 1.27 2.09
C LYS A 302 -23.49 1.76 2.40
N TRP A 303 -23.61 2.87 3.05
CA TRP A 303 -24.90 3.55 3.12
C TRP A 303 -25.40 3.96 1.74
N ASP A 304 -24.50 4.22 0.79
CA ASP A 304 -24.86 4.52 -0.59
C ASP A 304 -25.45 3.33 -1.35
N LEU A 305 -25.07 2.10 -0.98
CA LEU A 305 -25.71 0.89 -1.49
C LEU A 305 -27.04 0.59 -0.79
N VAL A 306 -27.21 1.05 0.44
CA VAL A 306 -28.30 0.66 1.33
C VAL A 306 -29.44 1.66 1.35
N VAL A 307 -29.16 2.95 1.22
CA VAL A 307 -30.19 4.00 1.33
C VAL A 307 -29.99 5.12 0.30
N PRO A 308 -30.43 4.93 -0.95
CA PRO A 308 -30.35 5.97 -1.98
C PRO A 308 -30.91 7.33 -1.56
N ALA A 309 -31.91 7.35 -0.68
CA ALA A 309 -32.50 8.58 -0.16
C ALA A 309 -31.59 9.35 0.82
N MET A 310 -30.60 8.72 1.43
CA MET A 310 -29.61 9.36 2.31
C MET A 310 -28.41 9.93 1.55
N ARG A 311 -28.20 9.55 0.30
CA ARG A 311 -27.10 10.06 -0.57
C ARG A 311 -27.02 11.58 -0.62
N LYS A 312 -28.14 12.27 -0.51
CA LYS A 312 -28.19 13.76 -0.56
C LYS A 312 -27.68 14.43 0.72
N LYS A 313 -27.50 13.71 1.82
CA LYS A 313 -27.18 14.29 3.14
C LYS A 313 -25.80 13.95 3.70
N ILE A 314 -25.16 12.90 3.20
CA ILE A 314 -23.83 12.48 3.66
C ILE A 314 -22.96 12.30 2.41
N PRO A 315 -21.93 13.14 2.19
CA PRO A 315 -20.99 12.94 1.10
C PRO A 315 -20.38 11.54 1.23
N ALA A 316 -20.38 10.78 0.14
CA ALA A 316 -19.72 9.49 0.09
C ALA A 316 -18.22 9.70 0.40
N LYS A 317 -17.75 9.21 1.54
CA LYS A 317 -16.32 9.27 1.84
C LYS A 317 -15.59 8.31 0.94
N GLN A 318 -14.79 8.86 0.05
CA GLN A 318 -13.92 8.09 -0.82
C GLN A 318 -12.97 7.23 0.01
N SER A 319 -12.71 6.04 -0.47
CA SER A 319 -11.82 5.07 0.16
C SER A 319 -10.57 4.91 -0.70
N ILE A 320 -9.62 5.82 -0.53
CA ILE A 320 -8.29 5.70 -1.13
C ILE A 320 -7.39 4.98 -0.14
N ASN A 321 -6.74 3.91 -0.60
CA ASN A 321 -5.80 3.15 0.20
C ASN A 321 -4.44 3.83 0.17
N ILE A 322 -3.91 4.23 1.33
CA ILE A 322 -2.59 4.82 1.45
C ILE A 322 -1.66 3.81 2.11
N CYS A 323 -0.68 3.34 1.35
CA CYS A 323 0.31 2.39 1.83
C CYS A 323 1.41 3.12 2.58
N GLN A 324 1.79 2.58 3.74
CA GLN A 324 2.89 3.09 4.57
C GLN A 324 3.77 1.92 4.99
N ALA A 325 5.07 2.05 4.80
CA ALA A 325 6.02 1.07 5.30
C ALA A 325 6.08 1.10 6.84
N LYS A 326 6.37 -0.06 7.42
CA LYS A 326 6.70 -0.24 8.83
C LYS A 326 7.85 -1.24 8.93
N VAL A 327 8.97 -0.87 8.38
CA VAL A 327 10.19 -1.67 8.36
C VAL A 327 11.38 -0.72 8.43
N PHE A 328 12.47 -1.14 9.06
CA PHE A 328 13.74 -0.40 9.02
C PHE A 328 14.20 -0.26 7.57
N GLY A 329 14.41 0.98 7.12
CA GLY A 329 14.60 1.35 5.71
C GLY A 329 13.38 2.03 5.08
N GLY A 330 12.19 1.90 5.69
CA GLY A 330 10.98 2.65 5.30
C GLY A 330 10.49 2.38 3.88
N GLY A 331 10.01 3.42 3.19
CA GLY A 331 9.51 3.36 1.82
C GLY A 331 10.49 2.75 0.80
N PRO A 332 11.78 3.12 0.80
CA PRO A 332 12.80 2.52 -0.08
C PRO A 332 12.94 1.00 0.05
N TYR A 333 12.59 0.43 1.20
CA TYR A 333 12.61 -1.02 1.41
C TYR A 333 11.49 -1.76 0.66
N VAL A 334 10.35 -1.09 0.41
CA VAL A 334 9.13 -1.71 -0.11
C VAL A 334 8.68 -1.18 -1.46
N ASN A 335 9.37 -0.18 -2.03
CA ASN A 335 8.97 0.46 -3.27
C ASN A 335 9.53 -0.26 -4.51
N ASN A 336 9.19 0.26 -5.69
CA ASN A 336 9.63 -0.26 -6.98
C ASN A 336 10.91 0.41 -7.49
N ALA A 337 11.69 1.00 -6.60
CA ALA A 337 13.01 1.60 -6.87
C ALA A 337 13.04 2.71 -7.96
N ILE A 338 11.92 3.32 -8.30
CA ILE A 338 11.83 4.37 -9.34
C ILE A 338 12.39 5.69 -8.82
N HIS A 339 13.24 6.35 -9.64
CA HIS A 339 13.91 7.61 -9.31
C HIS A 339 13.67 8.70 -10.37
N LEU A 340 12.43 9.11 -10.51
CA LEU A 340 12.05 10.24 -11.38
C LEU A 340 12.32 11.58 -10.69
N ALA A 341 12.81 12.57 -11.48
CA ALA A 341 12.99 13.92 -11.00
C ALA A 341 11.68 14.70 -11.04
N ILE A 342 11.43 15.57 -10.06
CA ILE A 342 10.27 16.47 -10.09
C ILE A 342 10.31 17.32 -11.36
N PRO A 343 9.20 17.45 -12.11
CA PRO A 343 9.16 18.30 -13.29
C PRO A 343 9.44 19.77 -12.96
N GLU A 344 10.13 20.46 -13.88
CA GLU A 344 10.52 21.85 -13.70
C GLU A 344 9.31 22.78 -13.49
N GLU A 345 8.28 22.60 -14.29
CA GLU A 345 7.05 23.37 -14.18
C GLU A 345 6.39 23.21 -12.80
N VAL A 346 6.39 21.99 -12.24
CA VAL A 346 5.82 21.73 -10.90
C VAL A 346 6.62 22.48 -9.83
N TYR A 347 7.94 22.42 -9.91
CA TYR A 347 8.82 23.08 -8.96
C TYR A 347 8.72 24.62 -9.05
N ASN A 348 8.72 25.15 -10.25
CA ASN A 348 8.71 26.60 -10.46
C ASN A 348 7.34 27.23 -10.28
N GLU A 349 6.25 26.51 -10.60
CA GLU A 349 4.89 27.07 -10.57
C GLU A 349 4.12 26.65 -9.30
N LYS A 350 4.06 25.34 -8.99
CA LYS A 350 3.29 24.84 -7.83
C LYS A 350 4.01 25.05 -6.49
N TRP A 351 5.34 25.10 -6.49
CA TRP A 351 6.14 25.34 -5.28
C TRP A 351 6.62 26.81 -5.15
N ILE A 352 6.14 27.69 -6.01
CA ILE A 352 6.56 29.12 -6.02
C ILE A 352 6.50 29.75 -4.63
N GLY A 353 7.55 30.48 -4.25
CA GLY A 353 7.70 31.12 -2.94
C GLY A 353 7.93 30.14 -1.78
N ARG A 354 8.10 28.83 -2.05
CA ARG A 354 8.28 27.77 -1.07
C ARG A 354 9.45 26.83 -1.42
N GLN A 355 10.25 27.22 -2.40
CA GLN A 355 11.41 26.46 -2.84
C GLN A 355 12.42 26.32 -1.67
N PRO A 356 12.95 25.10 -1.45
CA PRO A 356 13.84 24.81 -0.34
C PRO A 356 15.17 25.57 -0.50
N ALA A 357 15.60 26.23 0.55
CA ALA A 357 16.85 27.02 0.62
C ALA A 357 17.01 28.01 -0.56
N GLN A 358 15.91 28.42 -1.21
CA GLN A 358 15.90 29.28 -2.39
C GLN A 358 16.70 28.69 -3.57
N VAL A 359 16.87 27.39 -3.62
CA VAL A 359 17.63 26.69 -4.66
C VAL A 359 16.86 26.76 -5.99
N PRO A 360 17.45 27.28 -7.08
CA PRO A 360 16.86 27.23 -8.41
C PRO A 360 16.68 25.79 -8.90
N TYR A 361 15.71 25.55 -9.79
CA TYR A 361 15.45 24.22 -10.33
C TYR A 361 16.70 23.54 -10.91
N GLN A 362 17.53 24.29 -11.64
CA GLN A 362 18.75 23.75 -12.23
C GLN A 362 19.65 23.08 -11.16
N GLN A 363 19.91 23.77 -10.05
CA GLN A 363 20.72 23.22 -8.96
C GLN A 363 20.05 22.01 -8.29
N LEU A 364 18.72 22.04 -8.12
CA LEU A 364 17.98 20.88 -7.62
C LEU A 364 18.09 19.70 -8.58
N SER A 365 18.01 19.94 -9.88
CA SER A 365 18.14 18.91 -10.93
C SER A 365 19.54 18.31 -10.96
N GLU A 366 20.57 19.14 -10.83
CA GLU A 366 21.98 18.69 -10.70
C GLU A 366 22.18 17.83 -9.45
N LEU A 367 21.59 18.24 -8.32
CA LEU A 367 21.61 17.46 -7.07
C LEU A 367 20.90 16.11 -7.24
N MET A 368 19.71 16.09 -7.85
CA MET A 368 18.98 14.85 -8.13
C MET A 368 19.77 13.94 -9.08
N THR A 369 20.49 14.49 -10.04
CA THR A 369 21.37 13.75 -10.97
C THR A 369 22.56 13.14 -10.22
N SER A 370 23.20 13.89 -9.33
CA SER A 370 24.25 13.40 -8.46
C SER A 370 23.77 12.25 -7.59
N ILE A 371 22.61 12.37 -6.97
CA ILE A 371 21.98 11.32 -6.15
C ILE A 371 21.73 10.06 -6.96
N LYS A 372 21.21 10.18 -8.19
CA LYS A 372 21.04 9.02 -9.08
C LYS A 372 22.37 8.33 -9.37
N HIS A 373 23.42 9.09 -9.61
CA HIS A 373 24.76 8.55 -9.85
C HIS A 373 25.31 7.85 -8.60
N GLU A 374 25.23 8.47 -7.42
CA GLU A 374 25.68 7.90 -6.15
C GLU A 374 24.99 6.57 -5.83
N LEU A 375 23.71 6.46 -6.15
CA LEU A 375 22.91 5.25 -5.95
C LEU A 375 23.05 4.23 -7.09
N GLY A 376 23.76 4.57 -8.18
CA GLY A 376 23.88 3.70 -9.35
C GLY A 376 22.55 3.44 -10.05
N VAL A 377 21.66 4.46 -10.11
CA VAL A 377 20.36 4.32 -10.76
C VAL A 377 20.52 4.03 -12.24
N ASN A 378 19.94 2.91 -12.70
CA ASN A 378 19.92 2.54 -14.11
C ASN A 378 18.85 3.35 -14.85
N THR A 379 19.27 4.06 -15.89
CA THR A 379 18.39 4.90 -16.73
C THR A 379 18.06 4.25 -18.08
N THR A 380 18.62 3.07 -18.34
CA THR A 380 18.43 2.35 -19.60
C THR A 380 17.97 0.93 -19.33
N VAL A 381 16.73 0.64 -19.67
CA VAL A 381 16.21 -0.74 -19.64
C VAL A 381 16.49 -1.37 -21.01
N THR A 382 17.28 -2.43 -21.03
CA THR A 382 17.60 -3.15 -22.26
C THR A 382 16.57 -4.23 -22.56
N GLU A 383 16.53 -4.72 -23.79
CA GLU A 383 15.59 -5.78 -24.21
C GLU A 383 15.74 -7.05 -23.35
N SER A 384 16.95 -7.39 -22.90
CA SER A 384 17.19 -8.52 -22.01
C SER A 384 16.69 -8.34 -20.58
N GLN A 385 16.24 -7.14 -20.22
CA GLN A 385 15.79 -6.78 -18.88
C GLN A 385 14.26 -6.66 -18.80
N THR A 386 13.60 -6.49 -19.96
CA THR A 386 12.17 -6.39 -20.05
C THR A 386 11.54 -7.78 -20.10
N SER A 387 10.44 -7.96 -19.41
CA SER A 387 9.61 -9.14 -19.55
C SER A 387 8.74 -9.07 -20.80
N ASP A 388 8.29 -10.22 -21.29
CA ASP A 388 7.33 -10.28 -22.40
C ASP A 388 6.04 -9.49 -22.08
N ARG A 389 5.68 -9.42 -20.82
CA ARG A 389 4.55 -8.63 -20.31
C ARG A 389 4.76 -7.13 -20.50
N SER A 390 5.94 -6.62 -20.17
CA SER A 390 6.29 -5.21 -20.38
C SER A 390 6.38 -4.87 -21.86
N GLU A 391 6.89 -5.81 -22.67
CA GLU A 391 6.94 -5.67 -24.12
C GLU A 391 5.54 -5.56 -24.74
N ARG A 392 4.52 -6.28 -24.24
CA ARG A 392 3.14 -6.10 -24.70
C ARG A 392 2.63 -4.67 -24.51
N PHE A 393 2.98 -4.05 -23.37
CA PHE A 393 2.65 -2.64 -23.16
C PHE A 393 3.38 -1.74 -24.16
N ARG A 394 4.68 -1.94 -24.35
CA ARG A 394 5.51 -1.17 -25.28
C ARG A 394 5.05 -1.33 -26.73
N GLU A 395 4.77 -2.55 -27.18
CA GLU A 395 4.21 -2.85 -28.52
C GLU A 395 2.92 -2.05 -28.77
N GLY A 396 2.01 -2.03 -27.79
CA GLY A 396 0.76 -1.28 -27.88
C GLY A 396 0.96 0.23 -27.91
N CYS A 397 1.89 0.75 -27.14
CA CYS A 397 2.27 2.17 -27.18
C CYS A 397 2.80 2.55 -28.56
N LEU A 398 3.76 1.80 -29.08
CA LEU A 398 4.33 2.05 -30.42
C LEU A 398 3.29 1.95 -31.54
N ALA A 399 2.37 0.99 -31.46
CA ALA A 399 1.29 0.85 -32.45
C ALA A 399 0.32 2.06 -32.47
N LEU A 400 0.24 2.80 -31.37
CA LEU A 400 -0.56 4.01 -31.24
C LEU A 400 0.25 5.32 -31.44
N GLY A 401 1.55 5.20 -31.72
CA GLY A 401 2.43 6.37 -31.81
C GLY A 401 2.66 7.06 -30.46
N GLU A 402 2.49 6.35 -29.35
CA GLU A 402 2.79 6.84 -28.01
C GLU A 402 4.31 6.85 -27.78
N GLU A 403 4.81 7.93 -27.20
CA GLU A 403 6.19 7.96 -26.73
C GLU A 403 6.31 7.16 -25.44
N VAL A 404 7.13 6.12 -25.47
CA VAL A 404 7.36 5.24 -24.32
C VAL A 404 8.82 5.33 -23.91
N GLN A 405 9.05 5.67 -22.63
CA GLN A 405 10.38 5.89 -22.08
C GLN A 405 10.73 4.80 -21.06
N PRO A 406 12.02 4.39 -20.96
CA PRO A 406 12.46 3.55 -19.87
C PRO A 406 12.41 4.31 -18.54
N LEU A 407 11.93 3.65 -17.49
CA LEU A 407 11.94 4.20 -16.14
C LEU A 407 13.34 4.15 -15.53
N PRO A 408 13.82 5.21 -14.87
CA PRO A 408 15.05 5.18 -14.10
C PRO A 408 14.83 4.38 -12.80
N VAL A 409 15.44 3.21 -12.70
CA VAL A 409 15.29 2.29 -11.56
C VAL A 409 16.61 2.09 -10.81
N ALA A 410 16.54 2.08 -9.48
CA ALA A 410 17.70 1.82 -8.63
C ALA A 410 18.01 0.33 -8.56
N MET A 411 18.44 -0.24 -9.69
CA MET A 411 18.78 -1.65 -9.87
C MET A 411 20.14 -1.77 -10.56
N ARG A 412 20.95 -2.73 -10.16
CA ARG A 412 22.28 -2.94 -10.77
C ARG A 412 22.15 -3.29 -12.24
N LYS A 413 22.97 -2.62 -13.05
CA LYS A 413 23.00 -2.85 -14.50
C LYS A 413 23.43 -4.28 -14.85
N GLU A 414 24.35 -4.84 -14.07
CA GLU A 414 24.84 -6.20 -14.23
C GLU A 414 23.77 -7.25 -13.91
N CYS A 415 22.93 -6.99 -12.91
CA CYS A 415 21.82 -7.87 -12.52
C CYS A 415 20.75 -7.94 -13.59
N LEU A 416 20.66 -6.93 -14.43
CA LEU A 416 19.68 -6.85 -15.50
C LEU A 416 20.08 -7.65 -16.75
N GLY A 417 21.39 -8.04 -16.88
CA GLY A 417 21.90 -8.76 -18.04
C GLY A 417 21.76 -10.27 -17.99
N CYS A 418 21.51 -10.86 -16.84
CA CYS A 418 21.49 -12.31 -16.67
C CYS A 418 20.13 -12.89 -16.35
N GLY A 419 19.08 -12.35 -16.86
CA GLY A 419 17.71 -12.92 -16.84
C GLY A 419 17.23 -13.49 -15.49
N SER A 420 18.18 -13.96 -14.72
CA SER A 420 18.04 -14.64 -13.48
C SER A 420 18.03 -13.68 -12.29
N ASP A 421 18.86 -12.67 -12.29
CA ASP A 421 18.94 -11.72 -11.17
C ASP A 421 17.72 -10.79 -11.11
N ASN A 422 17.03 -10.61 -12.23
CA ASN A 422 15.83 -9.79 -12.30
C ASN A 422 14.66 -10.35 -11.49
N SER A 423 14.59 -11.67 -11.35
CA SER A 423 13.50 -12.25 -10.56
C SER A 423 13.76 -12.11 -9.06
N VAL A 424 14.99 -11.98 -8.65
CA VAL A 424 15.36 -11.64 -7.27
C VAL A 424 15.13 -10.17 -7.01
N ASP A 425 15.46 -9.32 -7.97
CA ASP A 425 15.16 -7.89 -7.91
C ASP A 425 13.64 -7.61 -7.93
N SER A 426 12.86 -8.47 -8.55
CA SER A 426 11.39 -8.42 -8.47
C SER A 426 10.86 -8.74 -7.07
N PHE A 427 11.60 -9.49 -6.28
CA PHE A 427 11.38 -9.58 -4.86
C PHE A 427 11.82 -8.33 -4.13
N GLY A 428 12.90 -7.73 -4.60
CA GLY A 428 13.40 -6.45 -4.16
C GLY A 428 12.37 -5.33 -4.30
N ASP A 429 11.44 -5.39 -5.24
CA ASP A 429 10.39 -4.39 -5.34
C ASP A 429 9.45 -4.36 -4.13
N HIS A 430 9.32 -5.47 -3.41
CA HIS A 430 8.61 -5.52 -2.13
C HIS A 430 9.56 -5.50 -0.92
N ILE A 431 10.86 -5.65 -1.15
CA ILE A 431 11.92 -5.70 -0.15
C ILE A 431 13.00 -4.66 -0.47
N GLY A 432 12.75 -3.77 -1.44
CA GLY A 432 13.72 -2.85 -2.02
C GLY A 432 14.41 -1.91 -1.04
N GLY A 433 15.51 -1.33 -1.46
CA GLY A 433 16.28 -0.34 -0.71
C GLY A 433 17.40 -0.90 0.15
N ILE A 434 17.24 -2.08 0.74
CA ILE A 434 18.34 -2.80 1.44
C ILE A 434 18.79 -4.01 0.63
N HIS A 435 18.18 -4.25 -0.53
CA HIS A 435 18.56 -5.37 -1.37
C HIS A 435 19.94 -5.16 -1.99
N PRO A 436 20.88 -6.09 -1.84
CA PRO A 436 22.29 -5.90 -2.29
C PRO A 436 22.44 -5.86 -3.80
N TYR A 437 21.46 -6.30 -4.57
CA TYR A 437 21.44 -6.23 -6.03
C TYR A 437 20.73 -4.97 -6.54
N SER A 438 19.94 -4.31 -5.72
CA SER A 438 19.55 -2.94 -5.98
C SER A 438 20.76 -2.05 -5.66
N PRO A 439 21.19 -1.14 -6.53
CA PRO A 439 22.12 -0.09 -6.13
C PRO A 439 21.61 0.69 -4.92
N GLY A 440 20.28 0.75 -4.73
CA GLY A 440 19.66 1.19 -3.51
C GLY A 440 19.85 0.26 -2.31
N GLY A 441 20.26 -1.02 -2.49
CA GLY A 441 20.58 -1.93 -1.40
C GLY A 441 21.98 -1.73 -0.86
N ALA A 442 22.99 -2.25 -1.54
CA ALA A 442 24.38 -2.10 -1.11
C ALA A 442 24.87 -0.64 -1.13
N ASN A 443 24.33 0.18 -2.02
CA ASN A 443 24.62 1.60 -2.15
C ASN A 443 23.53 2.49 -1.55
N SER A 444 22.54 1.94 -0.81
CA SER A 444 21.52 2.79 -0.20
C SER A 444 22.16 3.73 0.81
N PHE A 445 21.65 4.92 0.90
CA PHE A 445 22.16 5.90 1.87
C PHE A 445 22.07 5.42 3.31
N LEU A 446 21.13 4.52 3.62
CA LEU A 446 21.03 3.90 4.93
C LEU A 446 22.23 2.98 5.20
N VAL A 447 22.58 2.12 4.24
CA VAL A 447 23.75 1.24 4.35
C VAL A 447 25.03 2.05 4.39
N GLN A 448 25.17 3.05 3.53
CA GLN A 448 26.33 3.95 3.55
C GLN A 448 26.46 4.64 4.92
N ALA A 449 25.35 5.17 5.48
CA ALA A 449 25.39 5.81 6.79
C ALA A 449 25.88 4.88 7.92
N MET A 450 25.56 3.59 7.85
CA MET A 450 26.03 2.58 8.81
C MET A 450 27.49 2.17 8.61
N HIS A 451 28.13 2.56 7.48
CA HIS A 451 29.51 2.20 7.14
C HIS A 451 30.43 3.42 6.95
N ASN A 452 29.93 4.63 7.10
CA ASN A 452 30.74 5.85 7.06
C ASN A 452 31.78 5.86 8.20
N PRO A 453 32.83 6.70 8.13
CA PRO A 453 33.87 6.77 9.16
C PRO A 453 33.33 6.97 10.60
N GLU A 454 32.25 7.74 10.77
CA GLU A 454 31.47 7.80 12.01
C GLU A 454 30.12 7.10 11.74
N PRO A 455 29.99 5.78 12.01
CA PRO A 455 28.84 5.01 11.62
C PRO A 455 27.57 5.44 12.36
N ALA A 456 26.47 5.57 11.65
CA ALA A 456 25.18 5.78 12.30
C ALA A 456 24.83 4.62 13.23
N GLN A 457 24.48 4.94 14.45
CA GLN A 457 23.88 3.98 15.37
C GLN A 457 22.37 3.88 15.11
N VAL A 458 21.80 2.68 15.27
CA VAL A 458 20.41 2.42 14.90
C VAL A 458 19.63 1.82 16.06
N SER A 459 18.36 2.18 16.17
CA SER A 459 17.41 1.60 17.10
C SER A 459 16.08 1.36 16.38
N TYR A 460 15.91 0.15 15.84
CA TYR A 460 14.64 -0.31 15.26
C TYR A 460 13.67 -0.78 16.34
N ARG A 461 12.38 -1.02 16.00
CA ARG A 461 11.29 -1.28 16.95
C ARG A 461 11.18 -0.20 18.04
N THR A 462 11.53 1.03 17.68
CA THR A 462 11.57 2.17 18.59
C THR A 462 10.59 3.24 18.16
N THR A 463 9.58 3.47 18.98
CA THR A 463 8.56 4.50 18.76
C THR A 463 8.97 5.80 19.41
N ALA A 464 9.11 6.86 18.64
CA ALA A 464 9.20 8.22 19.17
C ALA A 464 7.78 8.71 19.51
N ASN A 465 7.52 8.92 20.79
CA ASN A 465 6.19 9.27 21.28
C ASN A 465 5.97 10.78 21.36
N ARG A 466 7.00 11.53 21.79
CA ARG A 466 6.89 12.96 22.01
C ARG A 466 8.27 13.62 22.01
N LEU A 467 8.39 14.75 21.33
CA LEU A 467 9.51 15.69 21.48
C LEU A 467 9.24 16.61 22.67
N ARG A 468 10.20 16.75 23.58
CA ARG A 468 10.13 17.67 24.73
C ARG A 468 10.57 19.04 24.26
N ILE A 469 9.62 19.90 23.90
CA ILE A 469 9.90 21.26 23.44
C ILE A 469 9.84 22.19 24.67
N THR A 470 10.92 22.93 24.93
CA THR A 470 11.07 23.85 26.04
C THR A 470 11.72 25.14 25.54
N ARG A 471 11.70 26.19 26.39
CA ARG A 471 12.54 27.36 26.14
C ARG A 471 13.87 27.15 26.85
N ASP A 472 14.95 27.52 26.20
CA ASP A 472 16.28 27.56 26.76
C ASP A 472 16.48 28.87 27.60
N ASP A 473 17.67 29.05 28.19
CA ASP A 473 17.99 30.22 29.01
C ASP A 473 17.97 31.53 28.22
N ALA A 474 18.12 31.48 26.90
CA ALA A 474 18.01 32.64 26.03
C ALA A 474 16.55 32.93 25.61
N GLY A 475 15.61 32.07 26.00
CA GLY A 475 14.19 32.15 25.68
C GLY A 475 13.80 31.51 24.33
N SER A 476 14.75 30.92 23.61
CA SER A 476 14.52 30.26 22.31
C SER A 476 13.82 28.93 22.51
N LEU A 477 12.92 28.55 21.57
CA LEU A 477 12.28 27.26 21.56
C LEU A 477 13.27 26.18 21.09
N ARG A 478 13.45 25.13 21.88
CA ARG A 478 14.30 24.00 21.55
C ARG A 478 13.71 22.68 22.00
N VAL A 479 14.07 21.61 21.31
CA VAL A 479 13.83 20.23 21.77
C VAL A 479 14.93 19.83 22.72
N SER A 480 14.59 19.53 23.98
CA SER A 480 15.52 19.02 25.00
C SER A 480 15.68 17.50 24.98
N GLY A 481 14.80 16.79 24.30
CA GLY A 481 14.87 15.33 24.17
C GLY A 481 13.65 14.76 23.48
N VAL A 482 13.71 13.47 23.14
CA VAL A 482 12.58 12.70 22.59
C VAL A 482 12.26 11.52 23.50
N ASP A 483 11.00 11.43 23.93
CA ASP A 483 10.47 10.28 24.67
C ASP A 483 10.25 9.12 23.72
N VAL A 484 10.87 7.98 24.01
CA VAL A 484 10.80 6.79 23.17
C VAL A 484 10.33 5.56 23.95
N HIS A 485 9.75 4.65 23.20
CA HIS A 485 9.41 3.30 23.63
C HIS A 485 10.05 2.30 22.68
N ARG A 486 10.94 1.45 23.19
CA ARG A 486 11.62 0.41 22.42
C ARG A 486 11.21 -0.98 22.88
N VAL A 487 11.03 -1.88 21.93
CA VAL A 487 10.85 -3.32 22.17
C VAL A 487 12.19 -4.00 21.94
N GLU A 488 12.76 -4.56 23.00
CA GLU A 488 14.05 -5.26 22.97
C GLU A 488 13.94 -6.62 22.30
N ASP A 489 15.07 -7.22 21.91
CA ASP A 489 15.11 -8.58 21.36
C ASP A 489 14.57 -9.65 22.33
N SER A 490 14.74 -9.41 23.64
CA SER A 490 14.16 -10.25 24.70
C SER A 490 12.63 -10.15 24.83
N GLY A 491 12.00 -9.21 24.11
CA GLY A 491 10.59 -8.87 24.27
C GLY A 491 10.31 -7.94 25.46
N CYS A 492 11.32 -7.48 26.18
CA CYS A 492 11.19 -6.45 27.19
C CYS A 492 10.90 -5.09 26.57
N HIS A 493 10.31 -4.20 27.34
CA HIS A 493 9.95 -2.85 26.91
C HIS A 493 10.79 -1.84 27.67
N THR A 494 11.48 -0.97 26.92
CA THR A 494 12.27 0.15 27.49
C THR A 494 11.61 1.48 27.15
N ASN A 495 11.34 2.29 28.19
CA ASN A 495 10.91 3.66 28.02
C ASN A 495 12.03 4.58 28.51
N THR A 496 12.47 5.50 27.68
CA THR A 496 13.53 6.44 28.02
C THR A 496 13.38 7.75 27.24
N THR A 497 14.18 8.74 27.58
CA THR A 497 14.31 9.99 26.83
C THR A 497 15.70 10.05 26.23
N ILE A 498 15.77 10.28 24.94
CA ILE A 498 17.02 10.44 24.20
C ILE A 498 17.34 11.92 24.09
N CYS A 499 18.58 12.27 24.39
CA CYS A 499 19.11 13.62 24.26
C CYS A 499 20.03 13.73 23.05
N ALA A 500 19.88 14.81 22.28
CA ALA A 500 20.73 15.15 21.16
C ALA A 500 20.81 16.66 20.97
N ASN A 501 21.82 17.16 20.27
CA ASN A 501 21.93 18.58 19.96
C ASN A 501 20.88 18.98 18.88
N GLU A 502 20.65 18.14 17.88
CA GLU A 502 19.71 18.34 16.79
C GLU A 502 18.75 17.15 16.66
N PHE A 503 17.50 17.44 16.24
CA PHE A 503 16.47 16.43 15.99
C PHE A 503 15.94 16.57 14.57
N VAL A 504 15.95 15.44 13.83
CA VAL A 504 15.45 15.36 12.45
C VAL A 504 14.25 14.42 12.41
N VAL A 505 13.08 14.93 12.07
CA VAL A 505 11.85 14.14 11.94
C VAL A 505 11.68 13.71 10.47
N ALA A 506 11.73 12.41 10.24
CA ALA A 506 11.66 11.77 8.93
C ALA A 506 10.78 10.49 8.96
N GLY A 507 9.71 10.51 9.76
CA GLY A 507 8.85 9.36 10.01
C GLY A 507 7.84 9.06 8.90
N GLY A 508 7.86 9.81 7.80
CA GLY A 508 6.85 9.81 6.75
C GLY A 508 5.61 10.63 7.13
N VAL A 509 4.87 11.07 6.13
CA VAL A 509 3.82 12.11 6.24
C VAL A 509 2.89 11.94 7.44
N GLY A 510 2.36 10.73 7.65
CA GLY A 510 1.42 10.48 8.75
C GLY A 510 2.08 10.49 10.13
N ALA A 511 3.25 9.87 10.28
CA ALA A 511 3.94 9.79 11.57
C ALA A 511 4.60 11.11 11.95
N THR A 512 5.21 11.81 10.98
CA THR A 512 5.77 13.16 11.15
C THR A 512 4.71 14.14 11.62
N THR A 513 3.57 14.20 10.92
CA THR A 513 2.44 15.08 11.34
C THR A 513 1.94 14.74 12.75
N LYS A 514 1.79 13.45 13.05
CA LYS A 514 1.35 13.00 14.39
C LYS A 514 2.32 13.44 15.48
N LEU A 515 3.62 13.15 15.30
CA LEU A 515 4.65 13.45 16.30
C LEU A 515 4.74 14.95 16.56
N LEU A 516 4.78 15.76 15.50
CA LEU A 516 4.81 17.22 15.62
C LEU A 516 3.54 17.75 16.32
N SER A 517 2.34 17.30 15.90
CA SER A 517 1.08 17.73 16.51
C SER A 517 1.02 17.44 18.00
N GLN A 518 1.39 16.22 18.40
CA GLN A 518 1.37 15.80 19.80
C GLN A 518 2.40 16.56 20.63
N SER A 519 3.60 16.76 20.09
CA SER A 519 4.70 17.45 20.78
C SER A 519 4.41 18.93 20.96
N MET A 520 4.01 19.61 19.91
CA MET A 520 3.66 21.04 19.96
C MET A 520 2.48 21.30 20.91
N ASN A 521 1.40 20.50 20.79
CA ASN A 521 0.26 20.62 21.71
C ASN A 521 0.65 20.42 23.18
N SER A 522 1.54 19.46 23.47
CA SER A 522 2.04 19.21 24.83
C SER A 522 2.86 20.39 25.39
N ALA A 523 3.50 21.14 24.53
CA ALA A 523 4.26 22.35 24.87
C ALA A 523 3.41 23.64 24.85
N GLY A 524 2.11 23.52 24.60
CA GLY A 524 1.22 24.69 24.45
C GLY A 524 1.42 25.47 23.14
N LEU A 525 2.14 24.89 22.18
CA LEU A 525 2.45 25.50 20.90
C LEU A 525 1.45 25.02 19.83
N ARG A 526 1.30 25.81 18.77
CA ARG A 526 0.43 25.51 17.63
C ARG A 526 1.07 25.91 16.31
N ASN A 527 0.72 25.17 15.28
CA ASN A 527 0.79 25.62 13.89
C ASN A 527 -0.49 25.13 13.19
N GLN A 528 -1.35 26.08 12.81
CA GLN A 528 -2.67 25.79 12.19
C GLN A 528 -2.58 25.12 10.82
N HIS A 529 -1.39 25.19 10.19
CA HIS A 529 -1.13 24.58 8.89
C HIS A 529 -0.61 23.14 8.99
N LEU A 530 -0.22 22.71 10.22
CA LEU A 530 0.24 21.36 10.45
C LEU A 530 -0.86 20.34 10.13
N GLY A 531 -0.54 19.38 9.30
CA GLY A 531 -1.46 18.40 8.74
C GLY A 531 -2.15 18.85 7.45
N LYS A 532 -2.07 20.12 7.05
CA LYS A 532 -2.68 20.61 5.80
C LYS A 532 -1.81 20.33 4.59
N ARG A 533 -2.34 20.69 3.40
CA ARG A 533 -1.67 20.54 2.09
C ARG A 533 -1.32 19.08 1.76
N LEU A 534 -2.09 18.13 2.29
CA LEU A 534 -1.96 16.73 1.89
C LEU A 534 -2.28 16.59 0.41
N THR A 535 -1.33 16.03 -0.33
CA THR A 535 -1.49 15.58 -1.72
C THR A 535 -1.00 14.13 -1.83
N ALA A 536 -1.34 13.48 -2.93
CA ALA A 536 -0.87 12.14 -3.24
C ALA A 536 -1.00 11.86 -4.73
N ASN A 537 -0.20 10.97 -5.26
CA ASN A 537 -0.48 10.39 -6.57
C ASN A 537 -1.39 9.20 -6.36
N VAL A 538 -2.61 9.29 -6.86
CA VAL A 538 -3.63 8.24 -6.73
C VAL A 538 -3.71 7.45 -8.02
N GLY A 539 -3.74 6.13 -7.92
CA GLY A 539 -3.76 5.26 -9.08
C GLY A 539 -4.70 4.08 -8.94
N THR A 540 -4.87 3.43 -10.07
CA THR A 540 -5.51 2.14 -10.23
C THR A 540 -4.88 1.41 -11.42
N ALA A 541 -5.14 0.11 -11.57
CA ALA A 541 -4.59 -0.68 -12.65
C ALA A 541 -5.66 -1.08 -13.69
N VAL A 542 -5.20 -1.43 -14.88
CA VAL A 542 -5.95 -2.23 -15.86
C VAL A 542 -5.16 -3.49 -16.15
N TYR A 543 -5.83 -4.64 -16.10
CA TYR A 543 -5.25 -5.95 -16.34
C TYR A 543 -5.70 -6.45 -17.71
N ALA A 544 -4.74 -6.84 -18.54
CA ALA A 544 -4.98 -7.37 -19.89
C ALA A 544 -4.63 -8.86 -19.93
N MET A 545 -5.60 -9.71 -20.16
CA MET A 545 -5.44 -11.15 -20.31
C MET A 545 -5.53 -11.53 -21.79
N TYR A 546 -4.44 -12.00 -22.34
CA TYR A 546 -4.35 -12.48 -23.71
C TYR A 546 -4.85 -13.93 -23.82
N ASP A 547 -5.31 -14.32 -25.01
CA ASP A 547 -5.79 -15.68 -25.23
C ASP A 547 -4.63 -16.69 -25.20
N LYS A 548 -3.43 -16.28 -25.66
CA LYS A 548 -2.17 -17.05 -25.57
C LYS A 548 -1.33 -16.64 -24.35
N PRO A 549 -0.51 -17.54 -23.79
CA PRO A 549 0.46 -17.16 -22.78
C PRO A 549 1.39 -16.07 -23.31
N ILE A 550 1.59 -15.01 -22.57
CA ILE A 550 2.52 -13.93 -22.91
C ILE A 550 3.95 -14.37 -22.56
N TRP A 551 4.10 -15.15 -21.51
CA TRP A 551 5.38 -15.65 -20.99
C TRP A 551 5.32 -17.17 -20.79
N PRO A 552 5.43 -17.92 -21.89
CA PRO A 552 5.50 -19.36 -21.81
C PRO A 552 6.80 -19.80 -21.14
N ALA A 553 6.75 -20.90 -20.40
CA ALA A 553 7.95 -21.49 -19.81
C ALA A 553 9.02 -21.71 -20.89
N GLY A 554 10.24 -21.23 -20.64
CA GLY A 554 11.36 -21.34 -21.59
C GLY A 554 11.42 -20.25 -22.65
N SER A 555 10.74 -19.12 -22.49
CA SER A 555 10.83 -17.97 -23.41
C SER A 555 12.22 -17.34 -23.51
N GLY A 556 13.09 -17.62 -22.54
CA GLY A 556 14.43 -17.03 -22.45
C GLY A 556 14.45 -15.58 -21.92
N ARG A 557 13.29 -15.02 -21.62
CA ARG A 557 13.17 -13.73 -20.97
C ARG A 557 12.92 -13.88 -19.48
N PRO A 558 13.40 -12.94 -18.64
CA PRO A 558 13.14 -12.98 -17.21
C PRO A 558 11.64 -12.77 -16.94
N GLU A 559 11.08 -13.62 -16.10
CA GLU A 559 9.73 -13.44 -15.57
C GLU A 559 9.71 -13.63 -14.06
N PRO A 560 9.30 -12.60 -13.34
CA PRO A 560 8.59 -11.40 -13.81
C PRO A 560 9.43 -10.28 -14.46
N GLY A 561 10.73 -10.37 -14.53
CA GLY A 561 11.60 -9.31 -15.03
C GLY A 561 11.60 -8.07 -14.13
N VAL A 562 12.07 -6.94 -14.63
CA VAL A 562 11.92 -5.66 -13.94
C VAL A 562 10.44 -5.32 -13.83
N THR A 563 9.94 -5.03 -12.63
CA THR A 563 8.50 -4.91 -12.36
C THR A 563 7.90 -3.64 -12.95
N GLN A 564 8.70 -2.59 -13.10
CA GLN A 564 8.29 -1.35 -13.76
C GLN A 564 9.40 -0.89 -14.71
N CYS A 565 9.18 -1.10 -16.01
CA CYS A 565 10.18 -0.83 -17.04
C CYS A 565 9.91 0.46 -17.80
N PHE A 566 8.64 0.82 -18.03
CA PHE A 566 8.25 1.84 -18.97
C PHE A 566 7.30 2.87 -18.37
N LEU A 567 7.51 4.10 -18.78
CA LEU A 567 6.67 5.26 -18.54
C LEU A 567 6.14 5.78 -19.88
N VAL A 568 4.88 6.17 -19.89
CA VAL A 568 4.29 7.03 -20.93
C VAL A 568 3.85 8.31 -20.25
N ASP A 569 4.40 9.43 -20.68
CA ASP A 569 4.16 10.72 -20.03
C ASP A 569 2.70 11.18 -20.16
N ARG A 570 2.33 12.09 -19.28
CA ARG A 570 1.09 12.84 -19.38
C ARG A 570 1.08 13.67 -20.68
N ARG A 571 -0.10 13.91 -21.20
CA ARG A 571 -0.26 14.75 -22.38
C ARG A 571 -1.60 15.46 -22.38
N MET A 572 -1.64 16.56 -23.12
CA MET A 572 -2.89 17.26 -23.41
C MET A 572 -3.52 16.68 -24.68
N ILE A 573 -4.81 16.42 -24.62
CA ILE A 573 -5.62 16.00 -25.78
C ILE A 573 -6.83 16.90 -25.91
N GLU A 574 -7.33 17.06 -27.15
CA GLU A 574 -8.62 17.69 -27.38
C GLU A 574 -9.75 16.65 -27.22
N GLN A 575 -10.69 16.96 -26.35
CA GLN A 575 -11.88 16.16 -26.12
C GLN A 575 -13.10 17.08 -26.05
N ASP A 576 -14.08 16.88 -26.91
CA ASP A 576 -15.32 17.68 -26.98
C ASP A 576 -15.06 19.20 -27.08
N GLY A 577 -14.03 19.61 -27.85
CA GLY A 577 -13.62 20.99 -28.03
C GLY A 577 -12.88 21.61 -26.85
N GLN A 578 -12.47 20.82 -25.87
CA GLN A 578 -11.67 21.26 -24.72
C GLN A 578 -10.35 20.50 -24.64
N MET A 579 -9.29 21.22 -24.27
CA MET A 579 -8.02 20.58 -23.92
C MET A 579 -8.13 19.95 -22.55
N VAL A 580 -7.93 18.63 -22.47
CA VAL A 580 -7.96 17.86 -21.22
C VAL A 580 -6.68 17.05 -21.09
N GLU A 581 -6.25 16.84 -19.86
CA GLU A 581 -5.05 16.05 -19.57
C GLU A 581 -5.36 14.56 -19.54
N GLU A 582 -4.56 13.75 -20.22
CA GLU A 582 -4.39 12.33 -19.99
C GLU A 582 -3.19 12.10 -19.07
N PRO A 583 -3.36 11.30 -17.98
CA PRO A 583 -2.33 11.12 -16.98
C PRO A 583 -1.17 10.25 -17.49
N ALA A 584 -0.06 10.31 -16.76
CA ALA A 584 1.05 9.38 -16.96
C ALA A 584 0.64 7.93 -16.68
N LEU A 585 1.25 7.01 -17.41
CA LEU A 585 1.02 5.57 -17.31
C LEU A 585 2.34 4.87 -17.04
N GLU A 586 2.29 3.86 -16.17
CA GLU A 586 3.42 2.99 -15.87
C GLU A 586 3.01 1.54 -16.13
N ASN A 587 3.88 0.71 -16.74
CA ASN A 587 3.63 -0.71 -16.75
C ASN A 587 3.98 -1.30 -15.38
N TRP A 588 3.12 -2.16 -14.85
CA TRP A 588 3.27 -2.73 -13.53
C TRP A 588 3.38 -4.25 -13.57
N PHE A 589 3.93 -4.79 -12.52
CA PHE A 589 3.76 -6.19 -12.14
C PHE A 589 3.27 -6.29 -10.70
N HIS A 590 2.28 -7.13 -10.50
CA HIS A 590 1.83 -7.52 -9.18
C HIS A 590 1.89 -9.04 -9.03
N PHE A 591 2.42 -9.51 -7.92
CA PHE A 591 2.43 -10.93 -7.60
C PHE A 591 1.00 -11.50 -7.52
N PRO A 592 0.82 -12.82 -7.74
CA PRO A 592 -0.51 -13.43 -7.76
C PRO A 592 -1.37 -13.14 -6.54
N GLY A 593 -0.78 -13.10 -5.33
CA GLY A 593 -1.51 -12.73 -4.11
C GLY A 593 -2.02 -11.29 -4.13
N THR A 594 -1.24 -10.35 -4.68
CA THR A 594 -1.62 -8.94 -4.83
C THR A 594 -2.68 -8.75 -5.91
N VAL A 595 -2.54 -9.44 -7.07
CA VAL A 595 -3.57 -9.45 -8.12
C VAL A 595 -4.88 -10.02 -7.57
N ALA A 596 -4.79 -11.02 -6.70
CA ALA A 596 -5.95 -11.61 -6.05
C ALA A 596 -6.69 -10.65 -5.10
N LEU A 597 -6.02 -9.63 -4.57
CA LEU A 597 -6.65 -8.54 -3.82
C LEU A 597 -7.37 -7.55 -4.73
N ALA A 598 -6.81 -7.29 -5.92
CA ALA A 598 -7.30 -6.26 -6.82
C ALA A 598 -8.49 -6.71 -7.67
N LEU A 599 -8.50 -7.96 -8.12
CA LEU A 599 -9.54 -8.49 -9.02
C LEU A 599 -10.79 -8.96 -8.25
N THR A 600 -11.92 -8.93 -8.93
CA THR A 600 -13.22 -9.37 -8.41
C THR A 600 -13.55 -10.82 -8.76
N GLY A 601 -14.58 -11.35 -8.13
CA GLY A 601 -15.02 -12.75 -8.26
C GLY A 601 -14.63 -13.60 -7.05
N TRP A 602 -15.39 -14.65 -6.77
CA TRP A 602 -15.17 -15.49 -5.57
C TRP A 602 -14.66 -16.89 -5.88
N PHE A 603 -15.19 -17.48 -6.94
CA PHE A 603 -14.92 -18.88 -7.27
C PHE A 603 -14.52 -19.05 -8.75
N LYS A 604 -15.48 -19.43 -9.60
CA LYS A 604 -15.21 -19.84 -10.99
C LYS A 604 -14.60 -18.73 -11.83
N GLU A 605 -15.23 -17.55 -11.84
CA GLU A 605 -14.77 -16.44 -12.70
C GLU A 605 -13.37 -15.98 -12.28
N PHE A 606 -13.14 -15.81 -10.98
CA PHE A 606 -11.85 -15.46 -10.44
C PHE A 606 -10.79 -16.55 -10.72
N ALA A 607 -11.12 -17.82 -10.45
CA ALA A 607 -10.21 -18.93 -10.70
C ALA A 607 -9.84 -19.08 -12.19
N CYS A 608 -10.78 -18.79 -13.10
CA CYS A 608 -10.51 -18.80 -14.54
C CYS A 608 -9.46 -17.76 -14.95
N VAL A 609 -9.50 -16.57 -14.35
CA VAL A 609 -8.49 -15.53 -14.59
C VAL A 609 -7.16 -15.94 -14.00
N MET A 610 -7.14 -16.35 -12.74
CA MET A 610 -5.90 -16.67 -12.04
C MET A 610 -5.17 -17.88 -12.60
N ARG A 611 -5.89 -18.87 -13.14
CA ARG A 611 -5.25 -20.00 -13.85
C ARG A 611 -4.48 -19.60 -15.12
N LYS A 612 -4.80 -18.44 -15.66
CA LYS A 612 -4.13 -17.83 -16.79
C LYS A 612 -3.25 -16.65 -16.39
N PHE A 613 -2.65 -16.69 -15.20
CA PHE A 613 -1.83 -15.59 -14.72
C PHE A 613 -0.68 -15.25 -15.66
N ASN A 614 -0.06 -16.25 -16.30
CA ASN A 614 0.98 -16.08 -17.31
C ASN A 614 0.49 -15.50 -18.66
N HIS A 615 -0.79 -15.22 -18.79
CA HIS A 615 -1.40 -14.46 -19.90
C HIS A 615 -1.62 -12.99 -19.55
N LEU A 616 -1.34 -12.57 -18.29
CA LEU A 616 -1.65 -11.23 -17.82
C LEU A 616 -0.50 -10.26 -18.06
N SER A 617 -0.82 -9.13 -18.67
CA SER A 617 -0.07 -7.88 -18.55
C SER A 617 -0.88 -6.86 -17.73
N MET A 618 -0.22 -5.90 -17.11
CA MET A 618 -0.89 -4.91 -16.28
C MET A 618 -0.17 -3.58 -16.33
N SER A 619 -0.95 -2.50 -16.27
CA SER A 619 -0.44 -1.15 -16.23
C SER A 619 -1.26 -0.30 -15.28
N GLY A 620 -0.62 0.68 -14.70
CA GLY A 620 -1.21 1.60 -13.75
C GLY A 620 -1.23 3.02 -14.25
N ILE A 621 -2.03 3.81 -13.56
CA ILE A 621 -2.25 5.23 -13.79
C ILE A 621 -1.71 5.97 -12.58
N VAL A 622 -1.09 7.11 -12.81
CA VAL A 622 -0.61 8.00 -11.75
C VAL A 622 -1.29 9.35 -11.92
N VAL A 623 -2.22 9.68 -11.02
CA VAL A 623 -2.96 10.95 -11.02
C VAL A 623 -2.60 11.75 -9.77
N PRO A 624 -1.96 12.91 -9.91
CA PRO A 624 -1.71 13.78 -8.77
C PRO A 624 -3.01 14.40 -8.26
N THR A 625 -3.13 14.51 -6.93
CA THR A 625 -4.21 15.28 -6.31
C THR A 625 -3.75 16.68 -5.99
N GLU A 626 -4.67 17.65 -6.10
CA GLU A 626 -4.39 19.05 -5.80
C GLU A 626 -4.52 19.35 -4.29
N VAL A 627 -3.84 20.42 -3.87
CA VAL A 627 -3.96 20.94 -2.50
C VAL A 627 -5.35 21.51 -2.28
N ARG A 628 -6.07 20.98 -1.28
CA ARG A 628 -7.40 21.45 -0.90
C ARG A 628 -7.69 21.26 0.58
N CYS A 629 -8.68 22.00 1.10
CA CYS A 629 -9.02 21.98 2.54
C CYS A 629 -9.51 20.60 3.03
N GLY A 630 -10.13 19.79 2.15
CA GLY A 630 -10.61 18.44 2.48
C GLY A 630 -9.50 17.40 2.60
N ASN A 631 -8.32 17.68 2.05
CA ASN A 631 -7.17 16.79 2.05
C ASN A 631 -6.19 17.20 3.16
N TYR A 632 -6.11 16.40 4.20
CA TYR A 632 -5.26 16.67 5.37
C TYR A 632 -4.90 15.40 6.13
N VAL A 633 -3.90 15.51 6.98
CA VAL A 633 -3.54 14.49 7.99
C VAL A 633 -3.98 15.00 9.35
N ASP A 634 -4.73 14.21 10.11
CA ASP A 634 -5.15 14.60 11.44
C ASP A 634 -4.03 14.43 12.50
N SER A 635 -4.25 14.95 13.71
CA SER A 635 -3.28 14.88 14.82
C SER A 635 -2.96 13.44 15.28
N CYS A 636 -3.73 12.45 14.84
CA CYS A 636 -3.46 11.04 15.05
C CYS A 636 -2.65 10.40 13.90
N GLY A 637 -2.29 11.17 12.88
CA GLY A 637 -1.58 10.71 11.70
C GLY A 637 -2.45 9.95 10.68
N LYS A 638 -3.78 10.14 10.75
CA LYS A 638 -4.72 9.53 9.82
C LYS A 638 -4.93 10.43 8.62
N PHE A 639 -4.90 9.84 7.44
CA PHE A 639 -5.11 10.54 6.18
C PHE A 639 -6.59 10.74 5.88
N HIS A 640 -6.93 11.96 5.47
CA HIS A 640 -8.19 12.35 4.88
C HIS A 640 -7.89 12.83 3.46
N LEU A 641 -8.13 11.98 2.48
CA LEU A 641 -7.82 12.24 1.07
C LEU A 641 -9.05 11.91 0.23
N GLU A 642 -9.46 12.85 -0.58
CA GLU A 642 -10.60 12.75 -1.48
C GLU A 642 -10.18 13.24 -2.88
N LEU A 643 -10.70 12.58 -3.92
CA LEU A 643 -10.60 13.04 -5.30
C LEU A 643 -11.73 14.02 -5.60
N ASP A 644 -11.46 15.01 -6.41
CA ASP A 644 -12.53 15.77 -7.06
C ASP A 644 -13.01 15.12 -8.36
N CYS A 645 -13.98 15.76 -9.01
CA CYS A 645 -14.54 15.25 -10.25
C CYS A 645 -13.50 15.20 -11.37
N ASN A 646 -12.61 16.19 -11.45
CA ASN A 646 -11.61 16.29 -12.52
C ASN A 646 -10.53 15.21 -12.37
N GLU A 647 -10.05 14.99 -11.14
CA GLU A 647 -9.07 13.94 -10.82
C GLU A 647 -9.67 12.55 -11.10
N PHE A 648 -10.95 12.35 -10.77
CA PHE A 648 -11.62 11.09 -11.07
C PHE A 648 -11.79 10.88 -12.59
N GLU A 649 -12.19 11.92 -13.32
CA GLU A 649 -12.25 11.84 -14.79
C GLU A 649 -10.87 11.62 -15.41
N MET A 650 -9.80 12.18 -14.83
CA MET A 650 -8.43 11.92 -15.26
C MET A 650 -8.07 10.42 -15.08
N ILE A 651 -8.45 9.81 -13.95
CA ILE A 651 -8.31 8.34 -13.77
C ILE A 651 -9.04 7.58 -14.88
N LEU A 652 -10.28 7.94 -15.20
CA LEU A 652 -11.06 7.26 -16.24
C LEU A 652 -10.42 7.45 -17.64
N ARG A 653 -9.87 8.63 -17.94
CA ARG A 653 -9.09 8.86 -19.17
C ARG A 653 -7.84 7.98 -19.23
N GLY A 654 -7.11 7.87 -18.12
CA GLY A 654 -5.95 6.99 -18.03
C GLY A 654 -6.30 5.52 -18.23
N MET A 655 -7.40 5.05 -17.62
CA MET A 655 -7.92 3.68 -17.87
C MET A 655 -8.24 3.47 -19.34
N ARG A 656 -8.86 4.45 -20.00
CA ARG A 656 -9.16 4.40 -21.43
C ARG A 656 -7.89 4.33 -22.28
N ARG A 657 -6.88 5.14 -21.96
CA ARG A 657 -5.59 5.15 -22.65
C ARG A 657 -4.90 3.78 -22.54
N ILE A 658 -4.84 3.18 -21.34
CA ILE A 658 -4.31 1.81 -21.15
C ILE A 658 -5.12 0.77 -21.96
N ALA A 659 -6.45 0.86 -21.97
CA ALA A 659 -7.27 -0.08 -22.74
C ALA A 659 -6.95 0.00 -24.24
N ARG A 660 -6.80 1.19 -24.80
CA ARG A 660 -6.40 1.39 -26.21
C ARG A 660 -5.03 0.76 -26.48
N ILE A 661 -4.06 0.95 -25.58
CA ILE A 661 -2.71 0.38 -25.69
C ILE A 661 -2.80 -1.15 -25.76
N TYR A 662 -3.51 -1.80 -24.84
CA TYR A 662 -3.61 -3.25 -24.82
C TYR A 662 -4.41 -3.83 -25.99
N PHE A 663 -5.45 -3.15 -26.47
CA PHE A 663 -6.14 -3.58 -27.67
C PHE A 663 -5.28 -3.41 -28.93
N ALA A 664 -4.42 -2.38 -28.98
CA ALA A 664 -3.48 -2.19 -30.08
C ALA A 664 -2.33 -3.22 -30.07
N ALA A 665 -1.95 -3.73 -28.89
CA ALA A 665 -0.95 -4.79 -28.74
C ALA A 665 -1.50 -6.19 -29.08
N ALA A 666 -2.82 -6.35 -29.25
CA ALA A 666 -3.43 -7.63 -29.59
C ALA A 666 -3.05 -8.04 -31.02
N LYS A 667 -2.63 -9.30 -31.16
CA LYS A 667 -2.33 -9.87 -32.49
C LYS A 667 -3.59 -10.47 -33.10
N PRO A 668 -3.67 -10.64 -34.43
CA PRO A 668 -4.88 -11.16 -35.10
C PRO A 668 -5.37 -12.51 -34.57
N ASP A 669 -4.45 -13.34 -34.10
CA ASP A 669 -4.71 -14.68 -33.56
C ASP A 669 -4.58 -14.79 -32.02
N ASP A 670 -4.50 -13.65 -31.32
CA ASP A 670 -4.28 -13.57 -29.88
C ASP A 670 -5.12 -12.45 -29.29
N GLY A 671 -6.40 -12.72 -29.08
CA GLY A 671 -7.34 -11.75 -28.51
C GLY A 671 -7.02 -11.37 -27.07
N VAL A 672 -7.48 -10.20 -26.65
CA VAL A 672 -7.30 -9.70 -25.29
C VAL A 672 -8.64 -9.49 -24.58
N THR A 673 -8.70 -9.82 -23.30
CA THR A 673 -9.81 -9.51 -22.39
C THR A 673 -9.30 -8.62 -21.26
N LEU A 674 -9.91 -7.46 -21.06
CA LEU A 674 -9.53 -6.56 -19.98
C LEU A 674 -10.30 -6.86 -18.71
N HIS A 675 -9.62 -6.75 -17.58
CA HIS A 675 -10.16 -6.86 -16.24
C HIS A 675 -9.88 -5.58 -15.45
N LEU A 676 -10.89 -5.09 -14.74
CA LEU A 676 -10.84 -3.85 -13.99
C LEU A 676 -10.93 -4.15 -12.48
N PRO A 677 -10.19 -3.42 -11.64
CA PRO A 677 -10.17 -3.62 -10.19
C PRO A 677 -11.40 -2.98 -9.52
N THR A 678 -12.58 -3.42 -9.92
CA THR A 678 -13.85 -2.97 -9.36
C THR A 678 -14.19 -3.73 -8.07
N LYS A 679 -14.98 -3.15 -7.18
CA LYS A 679 -15.36 -3.79 -5.90
C LYS A 679 -16.41 -4.90 -6.06
N SER A 680 -17.07 -4.97 -7.19
CA SER A 680 -17.96 -6.06 -7.56
C SER A 680 -17.87 -6.34 -9.06
N LEU A 681 -18.26 -7.54 -9.47
CA LEU A 681 -18.29 -7.91 -10.89
C LEU A 681 -19.17 -6.96 -11.70
N LEU A 682 -18.68 -6.57 -12.85
CA LEU A 682 -19.47 -5.84 -13.84
C LEU A 682 -20.39 -6.82 -14.57
N MET A 683 -21.69 -6.57 -14.54
CA MET A 683 -22.71 -7.44 -15.10
C MET A 683 -23.42 -6.74 -16.24
N ARG A 684 -23.57 -7.41 -17.39
CA ARG A 684 -24.35 -6.94 -18.54
C ARG A 684 -25.30 -8.04 -18.99
N GLY A 685 -26.60 -7.75 -19.03
CA GLY A 685 -27.59 -8.76 -19.39
C GLY A 685 -27.66 -9.99 -18.47
N GLY A 686 -27.31 -9.81 -17.18
CA GLY A 686 -27.30 -10.93 -16.21
C GLY A 686 -26.05 -11.80 -16.22
N CYS A 687 -25.08 -11.52 -17.10
CA CYS A 687 -23.81 -12.25 -17.20
C CYS A 687 -22.62 -11.34 -16.82
N PRO A 688 -21.51 -11.91 -16.31
CA PRO A 688 -20.27 -11.17 -16.13
C PRO A 688 -19.80 -10.53 -17.44
N LEU A 689 -19.51 -9.23 -17.39
CA LEU A 689 -19.04 -8.51 -18.57
C LEU A 689 -17.64 -9.00 -18.95
N ARG A 690 -17.49 -9.38 -20.21
CA ARG A 690 -16.20 -9.64 -20.82
C ARG A 690 -15.83 -8.44 -21.67
N ILE A 691 -14.78 -7.73 -21.29
CA ILE A 691 -14.34 -6.52 -21.97
C ILE A 691 -13.35 -6.93 -23.06
N ARG A 692 -13.83 -7.16 -24.28
CA ARG A 692 -13.03 -7.58 -25.45
C ARG A 692 -12.92 -6.52 -26.53
N THR A 693 -13.68 -5.44 -26.40
CA THR A 693 -13.70 -4.33 -27.36
C THR A 693 -13.67 -2.99 -26.62
N MET A 694 -13.30 -1.93 -27.32
CA MET A 694 -13.43 -0.58 -26.78
C MET A 694 -14.88 -0.23 -26.43
N ALA A 695 -15.86 -0.73 -27.18
CA ALA A 695 -17.28 -0.50 -26.86
C ALA A 695 -17.70 -1.14 -25.52
N ASP A 696 -17.21 -2.35 -25.20
CA ASP A 696 -17.41 -2.98 -23.90
C ASP A 696 -16.73 -2.18 -22.80
N PHE A 697 -15.52 -1.67 -23.08
CA PHE A 697 -14.75 -0.88 -22.14
C PHE A 697 -15.45 0.45 -21.82
N GLU A 698 -15.93 1.18 -22.81
CA GLU A 698 -16.69 2.42 -22.62
C GLU A 698 -17.98 2.19 -21.82
N TRP A 699 -18.65 1.08 -22.05
CA TRP A 699 -19.79 0.69 -21.23
C TRP A 699 -19.36 0.48 -19.76
N ALA A 700 -18.25 -0.21 -19.53
CA ALA A 700 -17.71 -0.40 -18.18
C ALA A 700 -17.35 0.93 -17.51
N LEU A 701 -16.69 1.84 -18.24
CA LEU A 701 -16.38 3.19 -17.75
C LEU A 701 -17.65 3.98 -17.40
N CYS A 702 -18.70 3.88 -18.21
CA CYS A 702 -19.96 4.53 -17.93
C CYS A 702 -20.57 4.03 -16.61
N VAL A 703 -20.49 2.73 -16.33
CA VAL A 703 -20.93 2.15 -15.05
C VAL A 703 -20.08 2.67 -13.89
N ILE A 704 -18.74 2.68 -14.05
CA ILE A 704 -17.81 3.16 -13.03
C ILE A 704 -18.07 4.64 -12.75
N ARG A 705 -18.19 5.48 -13.79
CA ARG A 705 -18.48 6.92 -13.64
C ARG A 705 -19.79 7.17 -12.86
N LYS A 706 -20.83 6.39 -13.17
CA LYS A 706 -22.12 6.47 -12.47
C LYS A 706 -22.05 6.07 -11.01
N ARG A 707 -21.16 5.09 -10.69
CA ARG A 707 -21.01 4.57 -9.33
C ARG A 707 -20.04 5.37 -8.48
N GLY A 708 -19.16 6.14 -9.13
CA GLY A 708 -18.17 6.99 -8.49
C GLY A 708 -16.87 6.27 -8.12
N PRO A 709 -15.89 7.01 -7.60
CA PRO A 709 -14.55 6.52 -7.30
C PRO A 709 -14.53 5.41 -6.23
N GLU A 710 -15.54 5.35 -5.38
CA GLU A 710 -15.66 4.27 -4.38
C GLU A 710 -15.92 2.88 -4.99
N PHE A 711 -16.29 2.81 -6.27
CA PHE A 711 -16.59 1.54 -6.95
C PHE A 711 -15.32 0.83 -7.47
N ILE A 712 -14.21 1.53 -7.61
CA ILE A 712 -12.92 0.96 -8.01
C ILE A 712 -11.93 0.93 -6.85
N ASN A 713 -10.92 0.07 -6.94
CA ASN A 713 -9.84 0.03 -5.98
C ASN A 713 -8.85 1.14 -6.33
N LEU A 714 -8.80 2.15 -5.48
CA LEU A 714 -7.87 3.27 -5.56
C LEU A 714 -6.81 3.13 -4.50
N LEU A 715 -5.58 3.38 -4.88
CA LEU A 715 -4.47 3.29 -3.98
C LEU A 715 -3.49 4.45 -4.19
N SER A 716 -2.75 4.81 -3.14
CA SER A 716 -1.57 5.67 -3.22
C SER A 716 -0.45 5.11 -2.35
N THR A 717 0.75 5.15 -2.87
CA THR A 717 1.98 4.90 -2.13
C THR A 717 2.79 6.19 -1.92
N HIS A 718 2.24 7.31 -2.39
CA HIS A 718 2.92 8.61 -2.51
C HIS A 718 2.21 9.72 -1.71
N PRO A 719 1.94 9.58 -0.39
CA PRO A 719 1.44 10.70 0.39
C PRO A 719 2.52 11.77 0.54
N GLN A 720 2.13 13.04 0.42
CA GLN A 720 3.01 14.20 0.44
C GLN A 720 2.34 15.35 1.19
N GLY A 721 3.10 16.26 1.80
CA GLY A 721 2.58 17.37 2.56
C GLY A 721 2.28 17.04 4.03
N GLY A 722 1.64 17.94 4.74
CA GLY A 722 1.34 17.82 6.18
C GLY A 722 2.26 18.64 7.09
N ALA A 723 3.55 18.77 6.75
CA ALA A 723 4.49 19.67 7.40
C ALA A 723 5.21 20.52 6.33
N SER A 724 4.42 21.18 5.50
CA SER A 724 4.88 21.78 4.26
C SER A 724 5.84 22.97 4.43
N LEU A 725 6.79 23.05 3.52
CA LEU A 725 7.68 24.22 3.38
C LEU A 725 6.86 25.50 3.22
N GLY A 726 7.30 26.55 3.86
CA GLY A 726 6.66 27.87 3.89
C GLY A 726 5.58 28.02 4.95
N ASP A 727 4.78 26.98 5.24
CA ASP A 727 3.69 27.05 6.22
C ASP A 727 4.09 26.50 7.59
N VAL A 728 4.61 25.28 7.65
CA VAL A 728 5.00 24.60 8.90
C VAL A 728 6.51 24.61 9.08
N VAL A 729 7.24 24.51 7.99
CA VAL A 729 8.69 24.44 7.98
C VAL A 729 9.24 25.65 7.24
N ASP A 730 10.25 26.28 7.82
CA ASP A 730 10.96 27.36 7.18
C ASP A 730 11.74 26.84 5.96
N PRO A 731 11.52 27.39 4.75
CA PRO A 731 12.15 26.87 3.55
C PRO A 731 13.66 27.12 3.47
N ALA A 732 14.21 28.09 4.21
CA ALA A 732 15.65 28.39 4.20
C ALA A 732 16.42 27.49 5.16
N THR A 733 15.83 27.16 6.30
CA THR A 733 16.53 26.46 7.39
C THR A 733 16.03 25.05 7.66
N PHE A 734 14.87 24.68 7.09
CA PHE A 734 14.13 23.42 7.34
C PHE A 734 13.68 23.23 8.79
N GLN A 735 13.70 24.27 9.59
CA GLN A 735 13.24 24.26 10.99
C GLN A 735 11.71 24.37 11.08
N VAL A 736 11.14 23.72 12.09
CA VAL A 736 9.69 23.77 12.36
C VAL A 736 9.32 25.12 12.96
N LYS A 737 8.22 25.72 12.50
CA LYS A 737 7.69 27.04 12.96
C LYS A 737 6.39 26.88 13.75
N THR A 738 6.16 27.84 14.65
CA THR A 738 4.86 28.05 15.30
C THR A 738 3.97 28.98 14.47
N ASP A 739 2.71 29.18 14.88
CA ASP A 739 1.78 30.17 14.28
C ASP A 739 2.31 31.60 14.37
N CYS A 740 3.13 31.91 15.39
CA CYS A 740 3.74 33.23 15.58
C CYS A 740 5.00 33.43 14.71
N GLY A 741 5.38 32.43 13.90
CA GLY A 741 6.59 32.47 13.07
C GLY A 741 7.89 32.16 13.83
N GLU A 742 7.83 31.90 15.13
CA GLU A 742 8.98 31.49 15.92
C GLU A 742 9.42 30.07 15.52
N THR A 743 10.71 29.86 15.28
CA THR A 743 11.27 28.55 14.95
C THR A 743 11.65 27.75 16.19
N ILE A 744 11.53 26.42 16.11
CA ILE A 744 12.11 25.50 17.07
C ILE A 744 13.53 25.19 16.58
N GLU A 745 14.52 25.81 17.18
CA GLU A 745 15.87 26.01 16.61
C GLU A 745 16.61 24.73 16.22
N ASN A 746 16.40 23.62 16.95
CA ASN A 746 17.06 22.35 16.70
C ASN A 746 16.10 21.25 16.23
N LEU A 747 15.01 21.63 15.57
CA LEU A 747 14.01 20.69 15.06
C LEU A 747 13.83 20.86 13.57
N THR A 748 14.24 19.85 12.81
CA THR A 748 14.20 19.81 11.35
C THR A 748 13.24 18.73 10.86
N VAL A 749 12.54 18.95 9.75
CA VAL A 749 11.78 17.92 9.04
C VAL A 749 12.55 17.50 7.78
N SER A 750 12.55 16.19 7.48
CA SER A 750 13.34 15.62 6.38
C SER A 750 12.63 14.41 5.74
N ASP A 751 11.41 14.60 5.25
CA ASP A 751 10.67 13.58 4.49
C ASP A 751 9.64 14.22 3.54
N ALA A 752 8.75 13.39 2.94
CA ALA A 752 7.72 13.86 2.03
C ALA A 752 6.68 14.81 2.67
N ALA A 753 6.68 14.96 4.00
CA ALA A 753 5.82 15.94 4.67
C ALA A 753 6.20 17.38 4.32
N LEU A 754 7.43 17.62 3.87
CA LEU A 754 7.94 18.93 3.44
C LEU A 754 7.24 19.46 2.18
N PHE A 755 6.66 18.62 1.36
CA PHE A 755 6.17 19.05 0.04
C PHE A 755 5.05 20.07 0.17
N PRO A 756 5.20 21.25 -0.44
CA PRO A 756 4.18 22.30 -0.39
C PRO A 756 3.01 22.04 -1.35
N ALA A 757 3.24 21.20 -2.37
CA ALA A 757 2.26 20.68 -3.32
C ALA A 757 2.74 19.32 -3.83
N GLY A 758 1.91 18.61 -4.59
CA GLY A 758 2.28 17.33 -5.19
C GLY A 758 3.46 17.46 -6.14
N CYS A 759 4.34 16.46 -6.18
CA CYS A 759 5.44 16.40 -7.15
C CYS A 759 5.03 15.72 -8.47
N GLU A 760 3.81 15.21 -8.57
CA GLU A 760 3.18 14.62 -9.76
C GLU A 760 3.83 13.34 -10.30
N ILE A 761 4.89 12.87 -9.66
CA ILE A 761 5.67 11.68 -9.99
C ILE A 761 5.99 10.88 -8.73
N ASN A 762 6.76 9.78 -8.87
CA ASN A 762 7.29 9.01 -7.74
C ASN A 762 8.20 9.91 -6.87
N PRO A 763 7.89 10.17 -5.59
CA PRO A 763 8.49 11.29 -4.83
C PRO A 763 9.89 11.01 -4.29
N GLN A 764 10.38 9.75 -4.33
CA GLN A 764 11.56 9.32 -3.57
C GLN A 764 12.82 10.13 -3.88
N LEU A 765 13.10 10.41 -5.15
CA LEU A 765 14.30 11.18 -5.54
C LEU A 765 14.22 12.62 -5.03
N THR A 766 13.06 13.25 -5.16
CA THR A 766 12.82 14.61 -4.65
C THR A 766 12.95 14.66 -3.12
N VAL A 767 12.41 13.65 -2.40
CA VAL A 767 12.63 13.54 -0.93
C VAL A 767 14.11 13.48 -0.59
N LYS A 768 14.90 12.68 -1.30
CA LYS A 768 16.36 12.57 -1.07
C LYS A 768 17.08 13.88 -1.33
N ALA A 769 16.69 14.62 -2.38
CA ALA A 769 17.27 15.92 -2.68
C ALA A 769 16.96 16.96 -1.58
N LEU A 770 15.69 17.06 -1.15
CA LEU A 770 15.31 17.94 -0.03
C LEU A 770 16.02 17.56 1.26
N SER A 771 16.15 16.26 1.53
CA SER A 771 16.83 15.76 2.73
C SER A 771 18.33 16.02 2.73
N THR A 772 18.96 16.05 1.54
CA THR A 772 20.36 16.48 1.40
C THR A 772 20.50 17.96 1.78
N LEU A 773 19.59 18.83 1.30
CA LEU A 773 19.59 20.24 1.65
C LEU A 773 19.32 20.46 3.15
N ALA A 774 18.36 19.73 3.71
CA ALA A 774 18.04 19.80 5.14
C ALA A 774 19.23 19.33 6.01
N ALA A 775 19.88 18.22 5.66
CA ALA A 775 21.05 17.71 6.35
C ALA A 775 22.22 18.71 6.35
N HIS A 776 22.43 19.40 5.24
CA HIS A 776 23.42 20.47 5.17
C HIS A 776 23.13 21.62 6.16
N GLN A 777 21.87 22.01 6.35
CA GLN A 777 21.53 23.04 7.36
C GLN A 777 21.73 22.51 8.79
N VAL A 778 21.40 21.23 9.05
CA VAL A 778 21.66 20.57 10.35
C VAL A 778 23.17 20.52 10.62
N GLY A 779 23.99 20.12 9.65
CA GLY A 779 25.45 20.04 9.77
C GLY A 779 26.08 21.41 10.10
N LYS A 780 25.59 22.50 9.47
CA LYS A 780 26.01 23.86 9.79
C LYS A 780 25.74 24.21 11.26
N ARG A 781 24.53 23.90 11.78
CA ARG A 781 24.19 24.18 13.19
C ARG A 781 25.00 23.32 14.15
N CYS A 782 25.24 22.04 13.83
CA CYS A 782 26.11 21.18 14.64
C CYS A 782 27.53 21.74 14.76
N ASN A 783 28.06 22.35 13.70
CA ASN A 783 29.38 22.96 13.73
C ASN A 783 29.43 24.21 14.64
N GLN A 784 28.32 24.94 14.79
CA GLN A 784 28.22 26.09 15.71
C GLN A 784 28.21 25.68 17.17
N TYR A 785 27.73 24.48 17.53
CA TYR A 785 27.78 23.96 18.91
C TYR A 785 29.18 23.45 19.29
N ALA A 786 30.01 23.11 18.29
CA ALA A 786 31.38 22.63 18.50
C ALA A 786 32.41 23.76 18.60
N ALA A 787 32.09 24.98 18.17
CA ALA A 787 32.91 26.19 18.23
C ALA A 787 32.66 26.97 19.51
#